data_31531ae0a215dc7a441d8a196ccb7ab9
#
_entry.id   31531ae0a215dc7a441d8a196ccb7ab9
#
_cell.length_a   1.000
_cell.length_b   1.000
_cell.length_c   1.000
_cell.angle_alpha   90.00
_cell.angle_beta   90.00
_cell.angle_gamma   90.00
#
_symmetry.space_group_name_H-M   'P 1'
#
loop_
_entity.id
_entity.type
_entity.pdbx_description
1 polymer ?
#
loop_
_entity_poly.entity_id
_entity_poly.type
_entity_poly.pdbx_seq_one_letter_code
_entity_poly.pdbx_strand_id
1 'polypeptide(L)'
;MPNPENQLAFAGRLLVRWLVTLGGISCVAQQPTEPVDITPLNGETYYVLNQLSGLQAGLRNSTAAGAPVVQQQPGFTNLGQRWAFTRISGGLWRISNILNGLCYDSEAVAGVASPVCPQPCGRLPRRGREAEAGPHFMTAHYLAQSPCAAISTQAWALNPTTNGYYTISNPATGLSIDVSQTAGTPLVLTALSGAATGSQQWLLRPAFFRGVDNALLEKQEAARAATRLSWWQDAGEQQDVLQILKNHGVNMVRLRPSSVPPYANVSQAQCSGNACYGETDAQDLDLAKRAKNLGMSLELTLLFDGGGSSSVPPAWAGDTELTQLQADLYSYVKAEVLAYRQQGTMPDLVSIGNEVDTGFLGALGSPTGADFAGFAALQIEGVQAVKDAAADTSAGPAIPPPLTCIHITPAWDLTQFFTLANQFNIPYDLICQSYYPLYHGPLTEAQAAASNPKGKPVEQDVLINAANNIGKPIFIIETGEHYENGFDANDPWYAPPTQALQRQFLLDLQSVEKGLPNSLGMGLEYWDPAGVNIPHASGGFLNGDNLPDAIYIWNGLTLFDNADISGSTDVTASNYSMVLPGIDALGGKLDPTLNYKFVNAGSGLILSVFQASTAAGAMLDAEADGNPTLSQQWRITSNNDGYFQIASLKPGAGDTIHVLDDPGGSTVSGNAVVQSAPGSGQELEWNIVSAGNGFFQFVNRASGLVLDMAGGSGSAAGFAVVEPQDSSSATQQWQIVPVH
;
A
#
# COMPACT_ATOMS: atom_id res chain seq x y z
N MET A 1 -38.94 -13.56 27.12
CA MET A 1 -38.40 -14.88 26.67
C MET A 1 -38.39 -14.84 25.17
N PRO A 2 -37.25 -14.80 24.49
CA PRO A 2 -37.23 -14.75 23.05
C PRO A 2 -37.60 -16.13 22.46
N ASN A 3 -38.25 -16.08 21.36
CA ASN A 3 -38.82 -17.21 20.61
C ASN A 3 -37.72 -18.13 20.11
N PRO A 4 -37.80 -19.47 20.34
CA PRO A 4 -36.76 -20.42 19.92
C PRO A 4 -36.60 -20.58 18.39
N GLU A 5 -37.53 -20.09 17.58
CA GLU A 5 -37.45 -20.21 16.12
C GLU A 5 -36.33 -19.32 15.49
N ASN A 6 -35.97 -18.22 16.09
CA ASN A 6 -34.89 -17.34 15.56
C ASN A 6 -33.48 -17.91 15.80
N GLN A 7 -33.32 -18.76 16.82
CA GLN A 7 -32.01 -19.42 17.04
C GLN A 7 -31.75 -20.57 16.06
N LEU A 8 -32.80 -21.19 15.53
CA LEU A 8 -32.66 -22.25 14.52
C LEU A 8 -32.33 -21.72 13.11
N ALA A 9 -32.77 -20.51 12.79
CA ALA A 9 -32.42 -19.87 11.51
C ALA A 9 -30.93 -19.47 11.45
N PHE A 10 -30.36 -19.06 12.57
CA PHE A 10 -28.93 -18.68 12.67
C PHE A 10 -27.99 -19.92 12.64
N ALA A 11 -28.39 -20.99 13.33
CA ALA A 11 -27.65 -22.27 13.28
C ALA A 11 -27.74 -22.96 11.92
N GLY A 12 -28.83 -22.75 11.17
CA GLY A 12 -29.02 -23.31 9.82
C GLY A 12 -28.08 -22.67 8.77
N ARG A 13 -27.76 -21.38 8.92
CA ARG A 13 -26.83 -20.69 8.00
C ARG A 13 -25.36 -21.11 8.20
N LEU A 14 -24.94 -21.43 9.39
CA LEU A 14 -23.59 -21.98 9.65
C LEU A 14 -23.43 -23.43 9.15
N LEU A 15 -24.49 -24.23 9.11
CA LEU A 15 -24.42 -25.61 8.65
C LEU A 15 -24.48 -25.75 7.11
N VAL A 16 -25.06 -24.79 6.39
CA VAL A 16 -25.08 -24.78 4.91
C VAL A 16 -23.70 -24.48 4.31
N ARG A 17 -22.80 -23.82 5.04
CA ARG A 17 -21.42 -23.57 4.59
C ARG A 17 -20.56 -24.84 4.41
N TRP A 18 -20.97 -26.01 4.93
CA TRP A 18 -20.18 -27.26 4.85
C TRP A 18 -20.67 -28.28 3.83
N LEU A 19 -21.76 -28.03 3.11
CA LEU A 19 -22.40 -29.03 2.23
C LEU A 19 -22.44 -28.67 0.74
N VAL A 20 -21.85 -27.57 0.29
CA VAL A 20 -21.86 -27.17 -1.14
C VAL A 20 -20.51 -27.43 -1.85
N THR A 21 -19.58 -28.13 -1.25
CA THR A 21 -18.25 -28.41 -1.85
C THR A 21 -18.13 -29.71 -2.62
N LEU A 22 -19.24 -30.28 -3.13
CA LEU A 22 -19.18 -31.44 -4.02
C LEU A 22 -20.14 -31.26 -5.18
N GLY A 23 -19.70 -30.60 -6.24
CA GLY A 23 -20.41 -30.69 -7.53
C GLY A 23 -20.33 -29.45 -8.41
N GLY A 24 -19.15 -29.02 -8.77
CA GLY A 24 -18.99 -28.06 -9.84
C GLY A 24 -17.51 -27.95 -10.23
N ILE A 25 -17.05 -28.81 -11.14
CA ILE A 25 -15.78 -28.61 -11.83
C ILE A 25 -16.03 -27.47 -12.82
N SER A 26 -15.95 -26.23 -12.36
CA SER A 26 -15.71 -25.09 -13.25
C SER A 26 -14.29 -25.25 -13.74
N CYS A 27 -14.10 -25.51 -15.02
CA CYS A 27 -12.83 -25.23 -15.69
C CYS A 27 -12.64 -23.70 -15.70
N VAL A 28 -12.26 -23.13 -14.58
CA VAL A 28 -11.65 -21.81 -14.54
C VAL A 28 -10.36 -21.95 -15.33
N ALA A 29 -10.17 -21.13 -16.36
CA ALA A 29 -8.89 -21.05 -17.03
C ALA A 29 -7.85 -20.79 -15.93
N GLN A 30 -6.90 -21.70 -15.78
CA GLN A 30 -5.92 -21.67 -14.72
C GLN A 30 -5.09 -20.41 -14.94
N GLN A 31 -5.18 -19.46 -14.00
CA GLN A 31 -4.26 -18.32 -13.98
C GLN A 31 -2.82 -18.85 -13.99
N PRO A 32 -1.88 -18.16 -14.62
CA PRO A 32 -0.48 -18.47 -14.43
C PRO A 32 -0.21 -18.47 -12.92
N THR A 33 0.19 -19.62 -12.37
CA THR A 33 0.55 -19.72 -10.96
C THR A 33 1.94 -19.12 -10.79
N GLU A 34 1.98 -17.81 -10.59
CA GLU A 34 3.22 -17.13 -10.20
C GLU A 34 3.66 -17.62 -8.81
N PRO A 35 4.96 -17.71 -8.57
CA PRO A 35 5.46 -18.06 -7.23
C PRO A 35 4.99 -17.02 -6.23
N VAL A 36 4.51 -17.49 -5.08
CA VAL A 36 4.07 -16.64 -3.97
C VAL A 36 5.21 -15.73 -3.52
N ASP A 37 5.07 -14.41 -3.72
CA ASP A 37 6.06 -13.40 -3.32
C ASP A 37 5.55 -12.57 -2.14
N ILE A 38 5.81 -13.06 -0.94
CA ILE A 38 5.47 -12.41 0.32
C ILE A 38 6.55 -11.48 0.85
N THR A 39 7.55 -11.13 0.03
CA THR A 39 8.60 -10.20 0.45
C THR A 39 8.09 -8.76 0.52
N PRO A 40 8.56 -7.93 1.48
CA PRO A 40 8.30 -6.49 1.49
C PRO A 40 8.80 -5.81 0.21
N LEU A 41 8.20 -4.67 -0.12
CA LEU A 41 8.69 -3.84 -1.23
C LEU A 41 10.07 -3.28 -0.90
N ASN A 42 10.98 -3.37 -1.87
CA ASN A 42 12.35 -2.85 -1.72
C ASN A 42 12.36 -1.33 -1.66
N GLY A 43 13.03 -0.77 -0.65
CA GLY A 43 13.06 0.67 -0.40
C GLY A 43 11.81 1.23 0.28
N GLU A 44 10.87 0.39 0.67
CA GLU A 44 9.64 0.81 1.34
C GLU A 44 9.86 1.03 2.83
N THR A 45 9.01 1.89 3.40
CA THR A 45 9.01 2.23 4.82
C THR A 45 7.85 1.58 5.55
N TYR A 46 8.15 0.95 6.67
CA TYR A 46 7.18 0.21 7.47
C TYR A 46 7.18 0.63 8.95
N TYR A 47 6.01 0.51 9.58
CA TYR A 47 5.90 0.31 11.01
C TYR A 47 6.08 -1.18 11.31
N VAL A 48 6.90 -1.50 12.29
CA VAL A 48 7.23 -2.88 12.70
C VAL A 48 6.51 -3.18 14.01
N LEU A 49 5.38 -3.89 13.93
CA LEU A 49 4.49 -4.18 15.07
C LEU A 49 4.69 -5.61 15.56
N ASN A 50 4.82 -5.78 16.87
CA ASN A 50 4.90 -7.10 17.47
C ASN A 50 3.52 -7.74 17.65
N GLN A 51 3.37 -9.00 17.27
CA GLN A 51 2.10 -9.73 17.36
C GLN A 51 1.59 -9.86 18.80
N LEU A 52 2.46 -10.15 19.75
CA LEU A 52 2.04 -10.41 21.14
C LEU A 52 1.70 -9.14 21.90
N SER A 53 2.53 -8.10 21.75
CA SER A 53 2.39 -6.86 22.53
C SER A 53 1.56 -5.78 21.86
N GLY A 54 1.39 -5.84 20.53
CA GLY A 54 0.78 -4.75 19.73
C GLY A 54 1.62 -3.46 19.69
N LEU A 55 2.83 -3.50 20.24
CA LEU A 55 3.71 -2.33 20.30
C LEU A 55 4.61 -2.28 19.06
N GLN A 56 5.03 -1.07 18.71
CA GLN A 56 5.91 -0.82 17.58
C GLN A 56 7.38 -0.73 18.01
N ALA A 57 8.27 -1.19 17.13
CA ALA A 57 9.70 -0.92 17.25
C ALA A 57 9.98 0.57 17.00
N GLY A 58 10.75 1.22 17.88
CA GLY A 58 11.01 2.64 17.74
C GLY A 58 12.19 3.16 18.55
N LEU A 59 12.50 4.43 18.37
CA LEU A 59 13.56 5.16 19.07
C LEU A 59 12.95 5.98 20.20
N ARG A 60 13.16 5.58 21.44
CA ARG A 60 12.49 6.20 22.60
C ARG A 60 12.74 7.70 22.75
N ASN A 61 13.91 8.20 22.54
CA ASN A 61 14.30 9.62 22.55
C ASN A 61 15.79 9.75 22.20
N SER A 62 16.40 8.72 21.66
CA SER A 62 17.81 8.70 21.33
C SER A 62 18.03 8.40 19.86
N THR A 63 18.62 9.35 19.17
CA THR A 63 19.09 9.19 17.78
C THR A 63 20.56 8.79 17.70
N ALA A 64 21.20 8.54 18.85
CA ALA A 64 22.62 8.21 18.92
C ALA A 64 22.89 6.77 18.45
N ALA A 65 24.04 6.57 17.81
CA ALA A 65 24.56 5.23 17.52
C ALA A 65 24.79 4.45 18.85
N GLY A 66 24.50 3.15 18.84
CA GLY A 66 24.56 2.29 20.03
C GLY A 66 23.32 2.36 20.92
N ALA A 67 22.37 3.26 20.65
CA ALA A 67 21.13 3.31 21.42
C ALA A 67 20.23 2.08 21.10
N PRO A 68 19.54 1.52 22.11
CA PRO A 68 18.67 0.37 21.89
C PRO A 68 17.39 0.76 21.13
N VAL A 69 16.94 -0.12 20.27
CA VAL A 69 15.58 -0.08 19.72
C VAL A 69 14.62 -0.61 20.78
N VAL A 70 13.50 0.06 21.00
CA VAL A 70 12.56 -0.24 22.08
C VAL A 70 11.14 -0.45 21.56
N GLN A 71 10.31 -1.11 22.37
CA GLN A 71 8.88 -1.19 22.14
C GLN A 71 8.19 0.12 22.55
N GLN A 72 7.31 0.65 21.70
CA GLN A 72 6.55 1.87 21.96
C GLN A 72 5.08 1.70 21.58
N GLN A 73 4.21 2.50 22.20
CA GLN A 73 2.84 2.62 21.71
C GLN A 73 2.85 3.12 20.26
N PRO A 74 1.97 2.60 19.40
CA PRO A 74 1.85 3.08 18.03
C PRO A 74 1.67 4.59 17.95
N GLY A 75 2.44 5.25 17.08
CA GLY A 75 2.39 6.68 16.88
C GLY A 75 2.70 7.06 15.45
N PHE A 76 1.68 7.52 14.70
CA PHE A 76 1.81 7.82 13.27
C PHE A 76 2.68 9.03 12.98
N THR A 77 2.77 9.99 13.90
CA THR A 77 3.62 11.20 13.76
C THR A 77 5.08 10.96 14.16
N ASN A 78 5.40 9.79 14.70
CA ASN A 78 6.72 9.49 15.23
C ASN A 78 7.63 8.87 14.16
N LEU A 79 8.44 9.68 13.49
CA LEU A 79 9.42 9.21 12.49
C LEU A 79 10.39 8.17 13.06
N GLY A 80 10.66 8.19 14.38
CA GLY A 80 11.50 7.19 15.05
C GLY A 80 10.87 5.79 15.11
N GLN A 81 9.61 5.63 14.71
CA GLN A 81 8.93 4.34 14.58
C GLN A 81 8.83 3.85 13.12
N ARG A 82 9.36 4.62 12.15
CA ARG A 82 9.33 4.28 10.73
C ARG A 82 10.67 3.72 10.29
N TRP A 83 10.66 2.58 9.62
CA TRP A 83 11.85 1.81 9.25
C TRP A 83 11.84 1.51 7.76
N ALA A 84 12.87 1.93 7.04
CA ALA A 84 13.06 1.61 5.62
C ALA A 84 13.71 0.23 5.48
N PHE A 85 13.18 -0.57 4.57
CA PHE A 85 13.63 -1.92 4.26
C PHE A 85 14.31 -1.93 2.91
N THR A 86 15.63 -2.05 2.87
CA THR A 86 16.40 -2.10 1.63
C THR A 86 16.94 -3.50 1.41
N ARG A 87 16.65 -4.09 0.27
CA ARG A 87 17.16 -5.41 -0.10
C ARG A 87 18.66 -5.33 -0.37
N ILE A 88 19.40 -6.29 0.16
CA ILE A 88 20.84 -6.43 -0.05
C ILE A 88 21.16 -7.81 -0.64
N SER A 89 22.42 -8.07 -0.97
CA SER A 89 22.85 -9.35 -1.54
C SER A 89 22.44 -10.57 -0.71
N GLY A 90 22.20 -11.70 -1.36
CA GLY A 90 21.81 -12.95 -0.71
C GLY A 90 20.36 -12.99 -0.23
N GLY A 91 19.48 -12.11 -0.72
CA GLY A 91 18.08 -12.06 -0.33
C GLY A 91 17.82 -11.51 1.09
N LEU A 92 18.82 -10.87 1.68
CA LEU A 92 18.76 -10.27 3.00
C LEU A 92 18.33 -8.80 2.92
N TRP A 93 18.06 -8.22 4.09
CA TRP A 93 17.54 -6.87 4.23
C TRP A 93 18.41 -6.03 5.16
N ARG A 94 18.58 -4.77 4.81
CA ARG A 94 19.04 -3.72 5.70
C ARG A 94 17.81 -2.96 6.19
N ILE A 95 17.73 -2.73 7.49
CA ILE A 95 16.59 -2.04 8.12
C ILE A 95 17.12 -0.76 8.76
N SER A 96 16.75 0.40 8.24
CA SER A 96 17.23 1.70 8.70
C SER A 96 16.09 2.60 9.19
N ASN A 97 16.36 3.43 10.19
CA ASN A 97 15.37 4.35 10.73
C ASN A 97 15.29 5.64 9.90
N ILE A 98 14.07 6.08 9.59
CA ILE A 98 13.83 7.29 8.78
C ILE A 98 14.29 8.59 9.48
N LEU A 99 14.22 8.65 10.82
CA LEU A 99 14.56 9.87 11.57
C LEU A 99 16.06 10.18 11.55
N ASN A 100 16.92 9.14 11.63
CA ASN A 100 18.36 9.32 11.83
C ASN A 100 19.25 8.55 10.86
N GLY A 101 18.67 7.72 9.96
CA GLY A 101 19.39 6.92 8.99
C GLY A 101 20.23 5.78 9.57
N LEU A 102 20.12 5.46 10.86
CA LEU A 102 20.88 4.37 11.49
C LEU A 102 20.19 3.02 11.27
N CYS A 103 20.99 1.96 11.16
CA CYS A 103 20.55 0.61 10.86
C CYS A 103 20.37 -0.25 12.11
N TYR A 104 19.46 -1.23 12.04
CA TYR A 104 19.39 -2.35 12.99
C TYR A 104 20.73 -3.08 13.02
N ASP A 105 21.26 -3.27 14.21
CA ASP A 105 22.52 -3.99 14.44
C ASP A 105 22.35 -5.01 15.55
N SER A 106 22.80 -6.23 15.29
CA SER A 106 22.77 -7.34 16.24
C SER A 106 24.02 -7.40 17.14
N GLU A 107 24.90 -6.40 17.09
CA GLU A 107 26.09 -6.36 17.92
C GLU A 107 25.72 -6.20 19.40
N ALA A 108 26.31 -7.02 20.25
CA ALA A 108 26.10 -6.95 21.69
C ALA A 108 26.60 -5.59 22.22
N VAL A 109 25.71 -4.78 22.78
CA VAL A 109 26.11 -3.62 23.56
C VAL A 109 26.76 -4.12 24.84
N ALA A 110 28.09 -4.14 24.88
CA ALA A 110 28.84 -4.46 26.08
C ALA A 110 28.54 -3.40 27.15
N GLY A 111 27.87 -3.78 28.24
CA GLY A 111 27.96 -3.06 29.48
C GLY A 111 26.79 -2.19 29.93
N VAL A 112 25.55 -2.51 29.62
CA VAL A 112 24.42 -1.95 30.40
C VAL A 112 23.95 -3.00 31.39
N ALA A 113 24.38 -2.91 32.65
CA ALA A 113 23.80 -3.64 33.75
C ALA A 113 22.31 -3.29 33.84
N SER A 114 21.44 -4.25 33.62
CA SER A 114 19.99 -4.04 33.74
C SER A 114 19.62 -3.68 35.18
N PRO A 115 18.99 -2.53 35.45
CA PRO A 115 18.42 -2.23 36.75
C PRO A 115 16.95 -2.63 36.76
N VAL A 116 16.61 -3.91 36.61
CA VAL A 116 15.23 -4.35 36.88
C VAL A 116 15.26 -5.61 37.70
N CYS A 117 15.21 -5.43 39.01
CA CYS A 117 14.73 -6.43 39.93
C CYS A 117 13.20 -6.29 40.00
N PRO A 118 12.37 -7.24 39.52
CA PRO A 118 10.94 -7.19 39.81
C PRO A 118 10.76 -7.55 41.30
N GLN A 119 10.09 -6.66 42.02
CA GLN A 119 9.74 -6.77 43.45
C GLN A 119 8.91 -8.03 43.73
N PRO A 120 9.02 -8.62 44.95
CA PRO A 120 9.79 -8.21 46.12
C PRO A 120 10.90 -9.21 46.54
N CYS A 121 12.09 -8.69 46.82
CA CYS A 121 13.13 -9.46 47.48
C CYS A 121 12.74 -9.80 48.93
N GLY A 122 12.12 -10.93 49.14
CA GLY A 122 11.92 -11.51 50.48
C GLY A 122 13.28 -11.86 51.10
N ARG A 123 13.49 -11.46 52.37
CA ARG A 123 14.66 -11.79 53.17
C ARG A 123 14.89 -13.29 53.18
N LEU A 124 16.07 -13.76 52.69
CA LEU A 124 16.54 -15.10 52.91
C LEU A 124 17.13 -15.24 54.31
N PRO A 125 16.88 -16.38 55.01
CA PRO A 125 17.46 -16.65 56.29
C PRO A 125 18.95 -17.08 56.13
N ARG A 126 19.78 -16.59 57.03
CA ARG A 126 21.18 -16.98 57.14
C ARG A 126 21.32 -18.46 57.56
N ARG A 127 22.03 -19.26 56.81
CA ARG A 127 23.06 -20.22 57.24
C ARG A 127 23.41 -21.24 56.16
N GLY A 128 24.71 -21.48 56.00
CA GLY A 128 25.29 -22.69 55.41
C GLY A 128 26.16 -22.42 54.17
N ARG A 129 27.41 -22.68 54.33
CA ARG A 129 28.54 -22.62 53.40
C ARG A 129 28.30 -23.39 52.09
N GLU A 130 29.02 -22.90 51.11
CA GLU A 130 29.58 -23.54 49.91
C GLU A 130 28.73 -23.46 48.62
N ALA A 131 29.23 -22.76 47.74
CA ALA A 131 29.72 -22.96 46.40
C ALA A 131 29.70 -21.62 45.65
N GLU A 132 30.85 -21.22 45.19
CA GLU A 132 31.04 -20.12 44.26
C GLU A 132 30.36 -20.46 42.93
N ALA A 133 29.11 -20.06 42.81
CA ALA A 133 28.52 -19.75 41.51
C ALA A 133 28.56 -18.22 41.39
N GLY A 134 29.56 -17.72 40.70
CA GLY A 134 29.59 -16.34 40.28
C GLY A 134 28.27 -16.00 39.59
N PRO A 135 27.81 -14.74 39.65
CA PRO A 135 26.60 -14.34 38.94
C PRO A 135 26.79 -14.68 37.45
N HIS A 136 26.06 -15.65 36.95
CA HIS A 136 25.87 -15.83 35.52
C HIS A 136 25.10 -14.59 35.07
N PHE A 137 25.83 -13.55 34.71
CA PHE A 137 25.26 -12.47 33.91
C PHE A 137 24.91 -13.08 32.57
N MET A 138 23.65 -13.40 32.39
CA MET A 138 23.13 -13.58 31.05
C MET A 138 23.27 -12.23 30.37
N THR A 139 24.26 -12.08 29.51
CA THR A 139 24.39 -10.93 28.63
C THR A 139 23.20 -11.00 27.70
N ALA A 140 22.13 -10.23 28.00
CA ALA A 140 21.03 -10.06 27.11
C ALA A 140 21.57 -9.29 25.90
N HIS A 141 21.47 -9.87 24.72
CA HIS A 141 21.76 -9.19 23.47
C HIS A 141 20.57 -8.28 23.15
N TYR A 142 20.79 -6.99 23.04
CA TYR A 142 19.77 -6.03 22.64
C TYR A 142 19.93 -5.67 21.17
N LEU A 143 18.79 -5.41 20.50
CA LEU A 143 18.82 -4.80 19.19
C LEU A 143 19.22 -3.33 19.34
N ALA A 144 20.34 -2.95 18.76
CA ALA A 144 20.83 -1.58 18.75
C ALA A 144 20.68 -0.93 17.35
N GLN A 145 20.96 0.36 17.26
CA GLN A 145 21.11 1.08 16.01
C GLN A 145 22.55 1.55 15.85
N SER A 146 23.09 1.39 14.64
CA SER A 146 24.48 1.78 14.30
C SER A 146 24.53 2.43 12.93
N PRO A 147 25.58 3.20 12.58
CA PRO A 147 25.78 3.66 11.22
C PRO A 147 25.67 2.50 10.23
N CYS A 148 24.93 2.70 9.15
CA CYS A 148 24.71 1.64 8.18
C CYS A 148 26.02 1.25 7.48
N ALA A 149 26.32 -0.04 7.48
CA ALA A 149 27.53 -0.61 6.90
C ALA A 149 27.22 -1.97 6.23
N ALA A 150 28.07 -2.39 5.30
CA ALA A 150 27.96 -3.70 4.67
C ALA A 150 28.58 -4.80 5.55
N ILE A 151 28.04 -4.97 6.75
CA ILE A 151 28.48 -5.98 7.73
C ILE A 151 27.38 -6.96 8.07
N SER A 152 27.77 -8.16 8.45
CA SER A 152 26.84 -9.28 8.68
C SER A 152 25.88 -9.05 9.86
N THR A 153 26.27 -8.25 10.86
CA THR A 153 25.41 -7.91 12.01
C THR A 153 24.24 -7.00 11.67
N GLN A 154 24.27 -6.36 10.48
CA GLN A 154 23.22 -5.49 9.95
C GLN A 154 22.46 -6.13 8.78
N ALA A 155 22.66 -7.40 8.50
CA ALA A 155 21.99 -8.15 7.43
C ALA A 155 20.91 -9.05 8.05
N TRP A 156 19.65 -8.82 7.70
CA TRP A 156 18.48 -9.44 8.30
C TRP A 156 17.73 -10.33 7.33
N ALA A 157 17.35 -11.52 7.74
CA ALA A 157 16.43 -12.39 7.03
C ALA A 157 15.00 -12.12 7.52
N LEU A 158 14.08 -11.95 6.58
CA LEU A 158 12.63 -11.88 6.83
C LEU A 158 12.05 -13.22 6.41
N ASN A 159 11.58 -13.99 7.39
CA ASN A 159 10.96 -15.28 7.13
C ASN A 159 9.47 -15.17 7.41
N PRO A 160 8.62 -15.33 6.38
CA PRO A 160 7.17 -15.23 6.56
C PRO A 160 6.63 -16.38 7.41
N THR A 161 5.55 -16.08 8.11
CA THR A 161 4.75 -17.04 8.86
C THR A 161 3.40 -17.25 8.18
N THR A 162 2.67 -18.29 8.56
CA THR A 162 1.40 -18.65 7.91
C THR A 162 0.26 -17.66 8.16
N ASN A 163 0.46 -16.65 8.98
CA ASN A 163 -0.57 -15.68 9.40
C ASN A 163 -0.29 -14.23 9.00
N GLY A 164 0.57 -14.02 7.98
CA GLY A 164 0.92 -12.68 7.47
C GLY A 164 1.95 -11.92 8.32
N TYR A 165 2.54 -12.55 9.32
CA TYR A 165 3.64 -12.01 10.11
C TYR A 165 4.99 -12.52 9.60
N TYR A 166 6.07 -11.92 10.09
CA TYR A 166 7.45 -12.30 9.79
C TYR A 166 8.24 -12.60 11.07
N THR A 167 9.17 -13.52 11.01
CA THR A 167 10.28 -13.52 11.94
C THR A 167 11.43 -12.73 11.33
N ILE A 168 12.07 -11.87 12.13
CA ILE A 168 13.20 -11.04 11.71
C ILE A 168 14.44 -11.58 12.41
N SER A 169 15.32 -12.24 11.66
CA SER A 169 16.49 -12.92 12.21
C SER A 169 17.80 -12.47 11.57
N ASN A 170 18.88 -12.48 12.33
CA ASN A 170 20.21 -12.21 11.80
C ASN A 170 20.95 -13.53 11.53
N PRO A 171 21.25 -13.88 10.26
CA PRO A 171 21.88 -15.17 9.94
C PRO A 171 23.29 -15.34 10.50
N ALA A 172 24.04 -14.24 10.74
CA ALA A 172 25.40 -14.31 11.26
C ALA A 172 25.44 -14.70 12.75
N THR A 173 24.43 -14.28 13.51
CA THR A 173 24.32 -14.60 14.96
C THR A 173 23.38 -15.76 15.23
N GLY A 174 22.49 -16.11 14.29
CA GLY A 174 21.42 -17.10 14.47
C GLY A 174 20.31 -16.63 15.42
N LEU A 175 20.25 -15.34 15.76
CA LEU A 175 19.28 -14.76 16.68
C LEU A 175 18.16 -14.04 15.95
N SER A 176 16.97 -14.02 16.55
CA SER A 176 15.76 -13.34 16.09
C SER A 176 15.38 -12.20 17.02
N ILE A 177 14.75 -11.16 16.48
CA ILE A 177 14.21 -10.05 17.27
C ILE A 177 13.02 -10.56 18.08
N ASP A 178 13.06 -10.30 19.39
CA ASP A 178 12.09 -10.75 20.38
C ASP A 178 11.71 -9.62 21.33
N VAL A 179 10.59 -9.75 22.04
CA VAL A 179 10.09 -8.73 22.96
C VAL A 179 9.84 -9.25 24.36
N SER A 180 10.02 -8.36 25.35
CA SER A 180 9.31 -8.44 26.62
C SER A 180 7.99 -7.67 26.48
N GLN A 181 6.92 -8.07 27.18
CA GLN A 181 5.57 -7.52 27.01
C GLN A 181 5.38 -6.07 27.52
N THR A 182 6.42 -5.32 27.81
CA THR A 182 6.31 -4.00 28.46
C THR A 182 6.78 -2.89 27.55
N ALA A 183 5.94 -1.86 27.36
CA ALA A 183 6.31 -0.66 26.63
C ALA A 183 7.56 0.04 27.23
N GLY A 184 8.40 0.57 26.36
CA GLY A 184 9.64 1.25 26.75
C GLY A 184 10.81 0.32 27.02
N THR A 185 10.63 -1.01 26.93
CA THR A 185 11.72 -1.98 27.05
C THR A 185 12.48 -2.16 25.75
N PRO A 186 13.81 -2.37 25.81
CA PRO A 186 14.59 -2.71 24.62
C PRO A 186 14.10 -4.00 23.95
N LEU A 187 14.18 -4.06 22.63
CA LEU A 187 14.05 -5.29 21.88
C LEU A 187 15.28 -6.16 22.16
N VAL A 188 15.05 -7.44 22.36
CA VAL A 188 16.10 -8.42 22.66
C VAL A 188 16.34 -9.32 21.47
N LEU A 189 17.50 -9.96 21.44
CA LEU A 189 17.86 -10.95 20.43
C LEU A 189 17.95 -12.31 21.11
N THR A 190 17.09 -13.23 20.68
CA THR A 190 17.00 -14.58 21.24
C THR A 190 17.06 -15.63 20.13
N ALA A 191 17.38 -16.87 20.50
CA ALA A 191 17.27 -17.97 19.54
C ALA A 191 15.82 -18.11 19.08
N LEU A 192 15.62 -18.37 17.77
CA LEU A 192 14.29 -18.65 17.25
C LEU A 192 13.75 -19.93 17.91
N SER A 193 12.61 -19.83 18.56
CA SER A 193 11.89 -21.01 19.08
C SER A 193 11.40 -21.86 17.92
N GLY A 194 11.40 -23.18 18.04
CA GLY A 194 11.05 -24.11 16.94
C GLY A 194 9.65 -23.91 16.34
N ALA A 195 8.73 -23.28 17.08
CA ALA A 195 7.53 -22.61 16.55
C ALA A 195 7.64 -21.16 16.98
N ALA A 196 7.78 -20.23 16.04
CA ALA A 196 7.89 -18.81 16.37
C ALA A 196 6.72 -18.39 17.26
N THR A 197 7.04 -17.90 18.47
CA THR A 197 6.03 -17.39 19.41
C THR A 197 5.59 -16.00 18.97
N GLY A 198 4.42 -15.55 19.41
CA GLY A 198 3.94 -14.20 19.10
C GLY A 198 4.92 -13.08 19.47
N SER A 199 5.82 -13.31 20.44
CA SER A 199 6.88 -12.37 20.81
C SER A 199 7.95 -12.19 19.74
N GLN A 200 8.14 -13.18 18.86
CA GLN A 200 9.09 -13.18 17.74
C GLN A 200 8.43 -12.93 16.37
N GLN A 201 7.13 -12.66 16.35
CA GLN A 201 6.37 -12.41 15.13
C GLN A 201 6.07 -10.91 14.96
N TRP A 202 6.32 -10.42 13.77
CA TRP A 202 6.27 -9.00 13.44
C TRP A 202 5.40 -8.75 12.20
N LEU A 203 4.44 -7.83 12.32
CA LEU A 203 3.69 -7.28 11.20
C LEU A 203 4.47 -6.11 10.62
N LEU A 204 4.62 -6.08 9.30
CA LEU A 204 5.16 -4.95 8.57
C LEU A 204 3.99 -4.17 7.95
N ARG A 205 3.61 -3.07 8.59
CA ARG A 205 2.55 -2.19 8.09
C ARG A 205 3.18 -1.05 7.30
N PRO A 206 2.84 -0.83 6.03
CA PRO A 206 3.35 0.31 5.27
C PRO A 206 3.13 1.64 6.01
N ALA A 207 4.12 2.51 5.99
CA ALA A 207 4.01 3.84 6.58
C ALA A 207 3.23 4.81 5.66
N PHE A 208 3.07 4.45 4.39
CA PHE A 208 2.24 5.14 3.42
C PHE A 208 1.54 4.08 2.55
N PHE A 209 0.23 4.03 2.61
CA PHE A 209 -0.57 3.10 1.82
C PHE A 209 -0.70 3.59 0.38
N ARG A 210 -0.47 2.69 -0.55
CA ARG A 210 -0.73 2.85 -1.98
C ARG A 210 -1.65 1.73 -2.39
N GLY A 211 -2.93 1.99 -2.21
CA GLY A 211 -3.98 1.01 -2.30
C GLY A 211 -4.71 1.03 -3.64
N VAL A 212 -5.45 -0.04 -3.86
CA VAL A 212 -6.39 -0.19 -4.96
C VAL A 212 -7.67 -0.85 -4.48
N ASP A 213 -8.81 -0.37 -4.95
CA ASP A 213 -10.08 -1.04 -4.75
C ASP A 213 -10.29 -2.09 -5.84
N ASN A 214 -10.05 -3.34 -5.50
CA ASN A 214 -10.22 -4.50 -6.39
C ASN A 214 -11.40 -5.38 -5.97
N ALA A 215 -12.42 -4.80 -5.35
CA ALA A 215 -13.57 -5.54 -4.83
C ALA A 215 -14.44 -6.25 -5.90
N LEU A 216 -14.11 -6.11 -7.18
CA LEU A 216 -14.80 -6.78 -8.29
C LEU A 216 -13.86 -7.66 -9.11
N LEU A 217 -12.62 -7.88 -8.66
CA LEU A 217 -11.59 -8.53 -9.46
C LEU A 217 -11.94 -9.94 -9.90
N GLU A 218 -12.48 -10.79 -9.01
CA GLU A 218 -12.83 -12.16 -9.39
C GLU A 218 -13.98 -12.24 -10.39
N LYS A 219 -14.93 -11.29 -10.35
CA LYS A 219 -15.97 -11.18 -11.37
C LYS A 219 -15.39 -10.76 -12.72
N GLN A 220 -14.45 -9.84 -12.73
CA GLN A 220 -13.72 -9.40 -13.92
C GLN A 220 -12.91 -10.55 -14.52
N GLU A 221 -12.24 -11.34 -13.69
CA GLU A 221 -11.51 -12.54 -14.09
C GLU A 221 -12.45 -13.62 -14.70
N ALA A 222 -13.55 -13.89 -14.04
CA ALA A 222 -14.56 -14.86 -14.53
C ALA A 222 -15.13 -14.41 -15.88
N ALA A 223 -15.39 -13.14 -16.05
CA ALA A 223 -15.90 -12.57 -17.28
C ALA A 223 -14.86 -12.62 -18.41
N ARG A 224 -13.58 -12.34 -18.14
CA ARG A 224 -12.48 -12.53 -19.10
C ARG A 224 -12.35 -13.98 -19.54
N ALA A 225 -12.39 -14.91 -18.59
CA ALA A 225 -12.34 -16.34 -18.89
C ALA A 225 -13.51 -16.78 -19.80
N ALA A 226 -14.73 -16.29 -19.56
CA ALA A 226 -15.91 -16.60 -20.36
C ALA A 226 -15.85 -16.01 -21.78
N THR A 227 -15.25 -14.83 -21.96
CA THR A 227 -15.17 -14.11 -23.23
C THR A 227 -13.86 -14.36 -23.98
N ARG A 228 -12.93 -15.13 -23.42
CA ARG A 228 -11.58 -15.38 -23.96
C ARG A 228 -10.74 -14.13 -24.14
N LEU A 229 -10.97 -13.08 -23.38
CA LEU A 229 -10.12 -11.91 -23.34
C LEU A 229 -8.72 -12.29 -22.81
N SER A 230 -7.70 -11.57 -23.28
CA SER A 230 -6.37 -11.70 -22.73
C SER A 230 -6.34 -11.27 -21.26
N TRP A 231 -5.51 -11.94 -20.46
CA TRP A 231 -5.22 -11.50 -19.10
C TRP A 231 -4.51 -10.15 -19.10
N TRP A 232 -4.49 -9.51 -17.93
CA TRP A 232 -3.70 -8.29 -17.74
C TRP A 232 -2.24 -8.54 -18.08
N GLN A 233 -1.59 -7.53 -18.63
CA GLN A 233 -0.24 -7.64 -19.15
C GLN A 233 0.65 -6.52 -18.63
N ASP A 234 1.87 -6.87 -18.28
CA ASP A 234 2.95 -5.94 -18.00
C ASP A 234 4.10 -6.21 -18.99
N ALA A 235 4.54 -5.18 -19.73
CA ALA A 235 5.54 -5.29 -20.79
C ALA A 235 5.25 -6.41 -21.83
N GLY A 236 3.98 -6.70 -22.09
CA GLY A 236 3.54 -7.73 -23.04
C GLY A 236 3.43 -9.14 -22.46
N GLU A 237 3.80 -9.34 -21.21
CA GLU A 237 3.67 -10.62 -20.52
C GLU A 237 2.40 -10.66 -19.68
N GLN A 238 1.63 -11.76 -19.83
CA GLN A 238 0.41 -11.95 -19.07
C GLN A 238 0.73 -12.40 -17.64
N GLN A 239 0.19 -11.69 -16.66
CA GLN A 239 0.41 -11.97 -15.24
C GLN A 239 -0.88 -11.82 -14.42
N ASP A 240 -0.86 -12.31 -13.19
CA ASP A 240 -1.87 -12.01 -12.18
C ASP A 240 -1.89 -10.50 -11.90
N VAL A 241 -3.07 -9.90 -11.87
CA VAL A 241 -3.19 -8.45 -11.72
C VAL A 241 -2.64 -7.94 -10.38
N LEU A 242 -2.82 -8.70 -9.29
CA LEU A 242 -2.27 -8.31 -7.98
C LEU A 242 -0.74 -8.39 -7.98
N GLN A 243 -0.15 -9.35 -8.73
CA GLN A 243 1.30 -9.42 -8.91
C GLN A 243 1.81 -8.22 -9.70
N ILE A 244 1.14 -7.83 -10.78
CA ILE A 244 1.49 -6.62 -11.55
C ILE A 244 1.43 -5.39 -10.62
N LEU A 245 0.33 -5.19 -9.92
CA LEU A 245 0.14 -4.08 -9.00
C LEU A 245 1.27 -4.01 -7.95
N LYS A 246 1.61 -5.15 -7.33
CA LYS A 246 2.72 -5.23 -6.38
C LYS A 246 4.06 -4.89 -7.02
N ASN A 247 4.36 -5.41 -8.21
CA ASN A 247 5.61 -5.15 -8.93
C ASN A 247 5.79 -3.63 -9.17
N HIS A 248 4.69 -2.92 -9.39
CA HIS A 248 4.67 -1.48 -9.55
C HIS A 248 4.65 -0.69 -8.24
N GLY A 249 4.60 -1.35 -7.07
CA GLY A 249 4.72 -0.71 -5.76
C GLY A 249 3.42 -0.49 -5.01
N VAL A 250 2.30 -0.98 -5.54
CA VAL A 250 1.03 -1.03 -4.80
C VAL A 250 1.19 -1.98 -3.62
N ASN A 251 0.73 -1.57 -2.45
CA ASN A 251 0.98 -2.29 -1.19
C ASN A 251 -0.29 -2.59 -0.37
N MET A 252 -1.47 -2.24 -0.88
CA MET A 252 -2.74 -2.46 -0.22
C MET A 252 -3.84 -2.81 -1.22
N VAL A 253 -4.77 -3.65 -0.81
CA VAL A 253 -5.99 -4.02 -1.56
C VAL A 253 -7.19 -3.74 -0.68
N ARG A 254 -8.16 -3.01 -1.22
CA ARG A 254 -9.47 -2.78 -0.62
C ARG A 254 -10.46 -3.83 -1.06
N LEU A 255 -11.21 -4.38 -0.11
CA LEU A 255 -12.30 -5.32 -0.30
C LEU A 255 -13.58 -4.76 0.30
N ARG A 256 -14.73 -5.10 -0.26
CA ARG A 256 -16.01 -4.53 0.17
C ARG A 256 -17.06 -5.61 0.49
N PRO A 257 -16.85 -6.39 1.56
CA PRO A 257 -17.85 -7.37 1.98
C PRO A 257 -19.16 -6.67 2.35
N SER A 258 -20.28 -7.28 1.95
CA SER A 258 -21.60 -6.70 2.16
C SER A 258 -22.50 -7.61 2.98
N SER A 259 -23.27 -7.02 3.91
CA SER A 259 -24.31 -7.73 4.67
C SER A 259 -25.49 -8.18 3.77
N VAL A 260 -25.61 -7.56 2.60
CA VAL A 260 -26.54 -7.98 1.54
C VAL A 260 -25.72 -8.72 0.51
N PRO A 261 -25.81 -10.05 0.43
CA PRO A 261 -25.04 -10.81 -0.55
C PRO A 261 -25.42 -10.33 -1.97
N PRO A 262 -24.42 -10.14 -2.84
CA PRO A 262 -24.70 -9.85 -4.24
C PRO A 262 -25.58 -10.96 -4.79
N TYR A 263 -26.59 -10.59 -5.55
CA TYR A 263 -27.55 -11.54 -6.09
C TYR A 263 -26.86 -12.47 -7.10
N ALA A 264 -26.38 -13.61 -6.64
CA ALA A 264 -25.72 -14.63 -7.46
C ALA A 264 -26.57 -15.14 -8.64
N ASN A 265 -27.87 -14.79 -8.68
CA ASN A 265 -28.83 -15.27 -9.66
C ASN A 265 -29.73 -14.18 -10.26
N VAL A 266 -29.36 -12.90 -10.14
CA VAL A 266 -30.17 -11.83 -10.73
C VAL A 266 -29.80 -11.70 -12.20
N SER A 267 -30.77 -11.87 -13.08
CA SER A 267 -30.59 -11.54 -14.51
C SER A 267 -30.25 -10.04 -14.59
N GLN A 268 -29.39 -9.66 -15.51
CA GLN A 268 -28.96 -8.28 -15.75
C GLN A 268 -30.11 -7.25 -15.82
N ALA A 269 -31.30 -7.68 -16.27
CA ALA A 269 -32.51 -6.86 -16.24
C ALA A 269 -33.04 -6.52 -14.84
N GLN A 270 -32.54 -7.19 -13.83
CA GLN A 270 -32.92 -7.03 -12.41
C GLN A 270 -31.85 -6.28 -11.60
N CYS A 271 -30.68 -6.05 -12.16
CA CYS A 271 -29.65 -5.20 -11.59
C CYS A 271 -30.05 -3.73 -11.75
N SER A 272 -30.85 -3.21 -10.83
CA SER A 272 -31.14 -1.76 -10.77
C SER A 272 -30.56 -1.20 -9.47
N GLY A 273 -29.72 -0.18 -9.59
CA GLY A 273 -29.05 0.43 -8.46
C GLY A 273 -27.93 -0.43 -7.87
N ASN A 274 -27.58 -0.17 -6.62
CA ASN A 274 -26.43 -0.75 -5.91
C ASN A 274 -26.52 -2.29 -5.67
N ALA A 275 -27.60 -2.95 -6.05
CA ALA A 275 -27.84 -4.37 -5.78
C ALA A 275 -26.86 -5.35 -6.47
N CYS A 276 -26.03 -4.87 -7.39
CA CYS A 276 -25.09 -5.69 -8.16
C CYS A 276 -23.62 -5.42 -7.85
N TYR A 277 -23.34 -4.49 -6.97
CA TYR A 277 -21.99 -4.20 -6.51
C TYR A 277 -21.51 -5.26 -5.50
N GLY A 278 -20.20 -5.50 -5.53
CA GLY A 278 -19.53 -6.38 -4.58
C GLY A 278 -19.44 -7.83 -5.04
N GLU A 279 -18.56 -8.54 -4.40
CA GLU A 279 -18.34 -9.97 -4.56
C GLU A 279 -19.03 -10.76 -3.45
N THR A 280 -18.98 -12.09 -3.49
CA THR A 280 -19.44 -12.94 -2.39
C THR A 280 -18.36 -12.97 -1.31
N ASP A 281 -18.76 -13.21 -0.04
CA ASP A 281 -17.81 -13.40 1.06
C ASP A 281 -16.69 -14.41 0.73
N ALA A 282 -17.00 -15.46 -0.06
CA ALA A 282 -16.02 -16.47 -0.46
C ALA A 282 -14.99 -15.90 -1.45
N GLN A 283 -15.40 -15.04 -2.36
CA GLN A 283 -14.54 -14.37 -3.33
C GLN A 283 -13.66 -13.34 -2.62
N ASP A 284 -14.24 -12.50 -1.75
CA ASP A 284 -13.48 -11.55 -0.94
C ASP A 284 -12.43 -12.26 -0.05
N LEU A 285 -12.77 -13.38 0.56
CA LEU A 285 -11.85 -14.19 1.36
C LEU A 285 -10.74 -14.83 0.51
N ASP A 286 -11.02 -15.26 -0.73
CA ASP A 286 -9.98 -15.76 -1.63
C ASP A 286 -9.05 -14.66 -2.10
N LEU A 287 -9.60 -13.51 -2.48
CA LEU A 287 -8.82 -12.33 -2.88
C LEU A 287 -7.93 -11.83 -1.73
N ALA A 288 -8.44 -11.87 -0.48
CA ALA A 288 -7.64 -11.57 0.70
C ALA A 288 -6.43 -12.50 0.86
N LYS A 289 -6.57 -13.81 0.56
CA LYS A 289 -5.43 -14.75 0.58
C LYS A 289 -4.43 -14.41 -0.51
N ARG A 290 -4.90 -14.13 -1.72
CA ARG A 290 -4.03 -13.76 -2.84
C ARG A 290 -3.20 -12.51 -2.48
N ALA A 291 -3.85 -11.45 -1.98
CA ALA A 291 -3.18 -10.22 -1.56
C ALA A 291 -2.17 -10.46 -0.44
N LYS A 292 -2.55 -11.18 0.63
CA LYS A 292 -1.62 -11.50 1.74
C LYS A 292 -0.48 -12.41 1.31
N ASN A 293 -0.68 -13.33 0.37
CA ASN A 293 0.39 -14.13 -0.21
C ASN A 293 1.41 -13.29 -0.99
N LEU A 294 1.01 -12.13 -1.46
CA LEU A 294 1.90 -11.15 -2.07
C LEU A 294 2.49 -10.15 -1.04
N GLY A 295 2.19 -10.30 0.25
CA GLY A 295 2.64 -9.38 1.30
C GLY A 295 1.97 -8.02 1.26
N MET A 296 0.81 -7.90 0.62
CA MET A 296 0.02 -6.66 0.57
C MET A 296 -0.84 -6.52 1.83
N SER A 297 -1.07 -5.29 2.24
CA SER A 297 -2.04 -4.95 3.28
C SER A 297 -3.47 -5.10 2.77
N LEU A 298 -4.42 -5.20 3.69
CA LEU A 298 -5.85 -5.28 3.37
C LEU A 298 -6.62 -4.16 4.07
N GLU A 299 -7.50 -3.50 3.31
CA GLU A 299 -8.57 -2.66 3.82
C GLU A 299 -9.91 -3.38 3.61
N LEU A 300 -10.77 -3.36 4.62
CA LEU A 300 -12.15 -3.81 4.50
C LEU A 300 -13.11 -2.65 4.70
N THR A 301 -13.84 -2.28 3.65
CA THR A 301 -15.00 -1.39 3.76
C THR A 301 -16.27 -2.23 3.89
N LEU A 302 -16.89 -2.21 5.06
CA LEU A 302 -18.08 -2.99 5.35
C LEU A 302 -19.33 -2.31 4.78
N LEU A 303 -20.02 -2.97 3.86
CA LEU A 303 -21.21 -2.45 3.21
C LEU A 303 -22.49 -3.03 3.83
N PHE A 304 -23.59 -2.25 3.77
CA PHE A 304 -24.85 -2.61 4.42
C PHE A 304 -26.05 -2.69 3.47
N ASP A 305 -26.00 -2.05 2.30
CA ASP A 305 -27.12 -2.01 1.35
C ASP A 305 -26.76 -2.47 -0.07
N GLY A 306 -25.75 -3.34 -0.18
CA GLY A 306 -25.34 -3.95 -1.45
C GLY A 306 -24.25 -3.19 -2.21
N GLY A 307 -24.08 -1.91 -1.96
CA GLY A 307 -23.04 -1.07 -2.59
C GLY A 307 -22.76 0.19 -1.78
N GLY A 308 -23.50 0.39 -0.68
CA GLY A 308 -23.39 1.55 0.16
C GLY A 308 -23.66 1.23 1.63
N SER A 309 -23.98 2.27 2.38
CA SER A 309 -24.19 2.17 3.83
C SER A 309 -25.41 2.96 4.33
N SER A 310 -26.15 3.59 3.41
CA SER A 310 -27.22 4.52 3.80
C SER A 310 -28.48 3.83 4.27
N SER A 311 -28.77 2.62 3.79
CA SER A 311 -29.97 1.88 4.12
C SER A 311 -29.74 0.79 5.14
N VAL A 312 -30.79 0.46 5.91
CA VAL A 312 -30.79 -0.69 6.80
C VAL A 312 -30.90 -1.97 5.96
N PRO A 313 -30.04 -2.99 6.18
CA PRO A 313 -30.16 -4.25 5.49
C PRO A 313 -31.56 -4.85 5.63
N PRO A 314 -32.09 -5.53 4.58
CA PRO A 314 -33.42 -6.17 4.66
C PRO A 314 -33.57 -7.13 5.84
N ALA A 315 -32.48 -7.80 6.24
CA ALA A 315 -32.49 -8.72 7.39
C ALA A 315 -32.72 -8.00 8.74
N TRP A 316 -32.44 -6.68 8.81
CA TRP A 316 -32.57 -5.83 10.01
C TRP A 316 -33.73 -4.84 9.88
N ALA A 317 -34.59 -4.96 8.85
CA ALA A 317 -35.69 -4.02 8.60
C ALA A 317 -36.73 -3.95 9.74
N GLY A 318 -36.69 -4.90 10.68
CA GLY A 318 -37.51 -4.88 11.89
C GLY A 318 -36.94 -4.08 13.06
N ASP A 319 -35.70 -3.56 12.95
CA ASP A 319 -35.01 -2.83 13.99
C ASP A 319 -35.53 -1.40 14.05
N THR A 320 -36.45 -1.15 14.95
CA THR A 320 -37.05 0.18 15.16
C THR A 320 -36.39 0.95 16.31
N GLU A 321 -35.54 0.28 17.09
CA GLU A 321 -34.82 0.82 18.21
C GLU A 321 -33.31 0.76 17.98
N LEU A 322 -32.60 1.83 18.34
CA LEU A 322 -31.17 1.96 18.14
C LEU A 322 -30.38 0.77 18.74
N THR A 323 -30.79 0.28 19.91
CA THR A 323 -30.12 -0.84 20.60
C THR A 323 -30.22 -2.17 19.85
N GLN A 324 -31.27 -2.40 19.07
CA GLN A 324 -31.40 -3.57 18.22
C GLN A 324 -30.45 -3.47 17.03
N LEU A 325 -30.45 -2.32 16.36
CA LEU A 325 -29.58 -2.04 15.24
C LEU A 325 -28.09 -2.12 15.64
N GLN A 326 -27.73 -1.64 16.84
CA GLN A 326 -26.39 -1.80 17.40
C GLN A 326 -26.01 -3.28 17.56
N ALA A 327 -26.91 -4.12 18.07
CA ALA A 327 -26.64 -5.54 18.29
C ALA A 327 -26.45 -6.32 16.97
N ASP A 328 -27.22 -6.00 15.95
CA ASP A 328 -27.09 -6.63 14.63
C ASP A 328 -25.84 -6.13 13.90
N LEU A 329 -25.55 -4.84 13.96
CA LEU A 329 -24.31 -4.26 13.44
C LEU A 329 -23.07 -4.92 14.10
N TYR A 330 -23.03 -4.98 15.43
CA TYR A 330 -21.95 -5.64 16.16
C TYR A 330 -21.76 -7.08 15.72
N SER A 331 -22.84 -7.83 15.62
CA SER A 331 -22.81 -9.25 15.25
C SER A 331 -22.26 -9.45 13.85
N TYR A 332 -22.68 -8.64 12.90
CA TYR A 332 -22.20 -8.66 11.52
C TYR A 332 -20.72 -8.28 11.43
N VAL A 333 -20.34 -7.11 11.96
CA VAL A 333 -18.95 -6.63 11.90
C VAL A 333 -17.99 -7.61 12.55
N LYS A 334 -18.34 -8.14 13.74
CA LYS A 334 -17.53 -9.14 14.41
C LYS A 334 -17.37 -10.42 13.59
N ALA A 335 -18.47 -10.92 13.00
CA ALA A 335 -18.45 -12.15 12.22
C ALA A 335 -17.57 -11.99 10.96
N GLU A 336 -17.69 -10.87 10.25
CA GLU A 336 -16.89 -10.60 9.06
C GLU A 336 -15.38 -10.53 9.40
N VAL A 337 -14.98 -9.65 10.29
CA VAL A 337 -13.58 -9.51 10.67
C VAL A 337 -12.98 -10.82 11.22
N LEU A 338 -13.79 -11.59 11.99
CA LEU A 338 -13.38 -12.89 12.52
C LEU A 338 -13.17 -13.93 11.41
N ALA A 339 -13.94 -13.89 10.31
CA ALA A 339 -13.75 -14.80 9.18
C ALA A 339 -12.36 -14.61 8.51
N TYR A 340 -11.95 -13.36 8.27
CA TYR A 340 -10.61 -13.05 7.77
C TYR A 340 -9.52 -13.49 8.76
N ARG A 341 -9.71 -13.25 10.05
CA ARG A 341 -8.78 -13.68 11.06
C ARG A 341 -8.63 -15.21 11.12
N GLN A 342 -9.74 -15.95 11.06
CA GLN A 342 -9.74 -17.41 11.09
C GLN A 342 -8.98 -18.04 9.93
N GLN A 343 -8.99 -17.41 8.77
CA GLN A 343 -8.20 -17.90 7.63
C GLN A 343 -6.75 -17.38 7.62
N GLY A 344 -6.34 -16.49 8.56
CA GLY A 344 -4.98 -15.93 8.65
C GLY A 344 -4.75 -14.67 7.79
N THR A 345 -5.82 -13.99 7.35
CA THR A 345 -5.77 -12.79 6.52
C THR A 345 -6.36 -11.57 7.24
N MET A 346 -6.06 -11.40 8.53
CA MET A 346 -6.54 -10.24 9.28
C MET A 346 -6.29 -8.94 8.53
N PRO A 347 -7.30 -8.06 8.35
CA PRO A 347 -7.12 -6.77 7.70
C PRO A 347 -6.18 -5.86 8.48
N ASP A 348 -5.58 -4.88 7.80
CA ASP A 348 -4.77 -3.82 8.41
C ASP A 348 -5.61 -2.61 8.79
N LEU A 349 -6.69 -2.37 8.03
CA LEU A 349 -7.64 -1.27 8.20
C LEU A 349 -9.06 -1.78 7.99
N VAL A 350 -10.02 -1.25 8.76
CA VAL A 350 -11.46 -1.52 8.60
C VAL A 350 -12.22 -0.21 8.60
N SER A 351 -13.00 0.03 7.54
CA SER A 351 -14.00 1.10 7.46
C SER A 351 -15.39 0.54 7.75
N ILE A 352 -16.07 1.15 8.71
CA ILE A 352 -17.43 0.72 9.10
C ILE A 352 -18.44 1.55 8.31
N GLY A 353 -18.67 1.13 7.08
CA GLY A 353 -19.49 1.81 6.09
C GLY A 353 -18.66 2.54 5.02
N ASN A 354 -19.31 2.82 3.90
CA ASN A 354 -18.79 3.59 2.76
C ASN A 354 -19.50 4.93 2.71
N GLU A 355 -18.75 6.04 2.65
CA GLU A 355 -19.28 7.41 2.49
C GLU A 355 -20.46 7.70 3.43
N VAL A 356 -20.25 7.43 4.72
CA VAL A 356 -21.32 7.40 5.74
C VAL A 356 -21.95 8.76 6.01
N ASP A 357 -21.33 9.85 5.60
CA ASP A 357 -21.86 11.21 5.68
C ASP A 357 -23.08 11.43 4.77
N THR A 358 -23.22 10.65 3.70
CA THR A 358 -24.41 10.67 2.83
C THR A 358 -25.60 9.92 3.43
N GLY A 359 -25.38 9.09 4.44
CA GLY A 359 -26.35 8.29 5.17
C GLY A 359 -25.71 7.03 5.77
N PHE A 360 -26.19 6.60 6.93
CA PHE A 360 -25.72 5.40 7.58
C PHE A 360 -26.87 4.66 8.28
N LEU A 361 -27.16 3.44 7.85
CA LEU A 361 -28.16 2.54 8.44
C LEU A 361 -29.52 3.20 8.72
N GLY A 362 -30.02 3.94 7.74
CA GLY A 362 -31.33 4.59 7.79
C GLY A 362 -31.40 5.78 8.75
N ALA A 363 -32.60 6.09 9.23
CA ALA A 363 -32.85 7.30 10.02
C ALA A 363 -32.18 7.28 11.40
N LEU A 364 -32.02 6.10 12.01
CA LEU A 364 -31.42 5.95 13.34
C LEU A 364 -29.91 6.20 13.35
N GLY A 365 -29.22 5.92 12.24
CA GLY A 365 -27.79 6.06 12.13
C GLY A 365 -27.34 7.24 11.25
N SER A 366 -28.28 8.04 10.70
CA SER A 366 -27.93 9.14 9.79
C SER A 366 -27.15 10.25 10.51
N PRO A 367 -25.96 10.65 10.04
CA PRO A 367 -25.23 11.77 10.62
C PRO A 367 -25.82 13.14 10.23
N THR A 368 -26.72 13.19 9.23
CA THR A 368 -27.31 14.43 8.70
C THR A 368 -28.48 14.95 9.51
N GLY A 369 -28.94 14.18 10.50
CA GLY A 369 -30.05 14.55 11.40
C GLY A 369 -29.64 15.58 12.45
N ALA A 370 -30.63 16.09 13.18
CA ALA A 370 -30.39 16.96 14.35
C ALA A 370 -29.64 16.24 15.49
N ASP A 371 -29.51 14.94 15.41
CA ASP A 371 -28.90 14.07 16.40
C ASP A 371 -27.83 13.16 15.82
N PHE A 372 -26.58 13.59 15.94
CA PHE A 372 -25.40 12.79 15.59
C PHE A 372 -25.18 11.57 16.51
N ALA A 373 -25.94 11.48 17.62
CA ALA A 373 -25.75 10.48 18.68
C ALA A 373 -26.02 9.05 18.18
N GLY A 374 -27.03 8.85 17.35
CA GLY A 374 -27.34 7.54 16.77
C GLY A 374 -26.22 7.01 15.87
N PHE A 375 -25.70 7.85 14.98
CA PHE A 375 -24.53 7.56 14.17
C PHE A 375 -23.32 7.20 15.05
N ALA A 376 -23.04 8.04 16.05
CA ALA A 376 -21.91 7.83 16.94
C ALA A 376 -22.03 6.51 17.72
N ALA A 377 -23.22 6.19 18.23
CA ALA A 377 -23.46 4.94 18.94
C ALA A 377 -23.21 3.71 18.07
N LEU A 378 -23.62 3.73 16.81
CA LEU A 378 -23.40 2.66 15.86
C LEU A 378 -21.90 2.54 15.49
N GLN A 379 -21.21 3.65 15.23
CA GLN A 379 -19.76 3.60 14.93
C GLN A 379 -18.95 3.09 16.12
N ILE A 380 -19.29 3.49 17.37
CA ILE A 380 -18.63 2.98 18.58
C ILE A 380 -18.81 1.47 18.69
N GLU A 381 -20.01 0.96 18.45
CA GLU A 381 -20.32 -0.46 18.51
C GLU A 381 -19.59 -1.25 17.44
N GLY A 382 -19.54 -0.74 16.21
CA GLY A 382 -18.78 -1.33 15.12
C GLY A 382 -17.28 -1.42 15.41
N VAL A 383 -16.66 -0.35 15.93
CA VAL A 383 -15.25 -0.36 16.35
C VAL A 383 -15.01 -1.36 17.48
N GLN A 384 -15.93 -1.50 18.42
CA GLN A 384 -15.84 -2.50 19.49
C GLN A 384 -15.88 -3.92 18.90
N ALA A 385 -16.74 -4.18 17.93
CA ALA A 385 -16.84 -5.48 17.25
C ALA A 385 -15.53 -5.87 16.55
N VAL A 386 -14.84 -4.92 15.87
CA VAL A 386 -13.52 -5.11 15.27
C VAL A 386 -12.48 -5.52 16.33
N LYS A 387 -12.46 -4.82 17.47
CA LYS A 387 -11.53 -5.14 18.58
C LYS A 387 -11.80 -6.51 19.17
N ASP A 388 -13.07 -6.86 19.35
CA ASP A 388 -13.47 -8.15 19.92
C ASP A 388 -13.21 -9.31 18.94
N ALA A 389 -13.30 -9.08 17.63
CA ALA A 389 -12.85 -10.06 16.64
C ALA A 389 -11.34 -10.32 16.73
N ALA A 390 -10.53 -9.28 16.95
CA ALA A 390 -9.09 -9.41 17.13
C ALA A 390 -8.71 -10.10 18.46
N ALA A 391 -9.54 -9.98 19.49
CA ALA A 391 -9.33 -10.60 20.79
C ALA A 391 -9.93 -12.00 20.90
N ASP A 392 -10.74 -12.46 19.94
CA ASP A 392 -11.50 -13.70 20.03
C ASP A 392 -10.59 -14.95 20.01
N THR A 393 -10.54 -15.66 21.13
CA THR A 393 -9.63 -16.81 21.31
C THR A 393 -10.03 -18.06 20.53
N SER A 394 -11.21 -18.11 19.92
CA SER A 394 -11.62 -19.22 19.04
C SER A 394 -10.79 -19.28 17.75
N ALA A 395 -10.21 -18.14 17.32
CA ALA A 395 -9.32 -18.05 16.16
C ALA A 395 -7.82 -18.10 16.54
N GLY A 396 -7.48 -18.47 17.75
CA GLY A 396 -6.11 -18.50 18.26
C GLY A 396 -5.81 -17.40 19.30
N PRO A 397 -4.56 -17.21 19.71
CA PRO A 397 -4.18 -16.16 20.67
C PRO A 397 -4.67 -14.78 20.19
N ALA A 398 -5.06 -13.89 21.11
CA ALA A 398 -5.41 -12.52 20.80
C ALA A 398 -4.28 -11.83 20.01
N ILE A 399 -4.65 -11.02 19.03
CA ILE A 399 -3.73 -10.22 18.21
C ILE A 399 -4.11 -8.75 18.29
N PRO A 400 -3.20 -7.83 17.94
CA PRO A 400 -3.52 -6.40 17.84
C PRO A 400 -4.69 -6.18 16.86
N PRO A 401 -5.66 -5.31 17.20
CA PRO A 401 -6.77 -5.03 16.29
C PRO A 401 -6.29 -4.29 15.03
N PRO A 402 -7.02 -4.38 13.92
CA PRO A 402 -6.86 -3.49 12.78
C PRO A 402 -7.02 -2.03 13.18
N LEU A 403 -6.48 -1.13 12.37
CA LEU A 403 -6.88 0.27 12.42
C LEU A 403 -8.34 0.39 12.00
N THR A 404 -9.02 1.41 12.48
CA THR A 404 -10.40 1.73 12.09
C THR A 404 -10.48 3.13 11.53
N CYS A 405 -11.31 3.36 10.51
CA CYS A 405 -11.56 4.69 10.00
C CYS A 405 -13.06 4.96 9.81
N ILE A 406 -13.39 6.25 9.70
CA ILE A 406 -14.70 6.73 9.25
C ILE A 406 -14.49 7.29 7.84
N HIS A 407 -15.19 6.72 6.86
CA HIS A 407 -15.10 7.09 5.46
C HIS A 407 -16.24 8.06 5.09
N ILE A 408 -15.87 9.27 4.67
CA ILE A 408 -16.83 10.32 4.25
C ILE A 408 -16.48 10.86 2.86
N THR A 409 -17.49 11.48 2.21
CA THR A 409 -17.28 12.31 1.02
C THR A 409 -16.87 13.73 1.43
N PRO A 410 -16.36 14.58 0.51
CA PRO A 410 -16.20 16.02 0.76
C PRO A 410 -17.53 16.81 0.77
N ALA A 411 -18.67 16.15 0.87
CA ALA A 411 -19.97 16.83 0.99
C ALA A 411 -20.11 17.64 2.27
N TRP A 412 -19.40 17.21 3.32
CA TRP A 412 -19.28 17.90 4.59
C TRP A 412 -17.90 18.57 4.69
N ASP A 413 -17.84 19.67 5.47
CA ASP A 413 -16.56 20.17 5.96
C ASP A 413 -15.89 19.07 6.82
N LEU A 414 -14.75 18.56 6.35
CA LEU A 414 -14.00 17.46 6.96
C LEU A 414 -13.71 17.72 8.43
N THR A 415 -13.25 18.93 8.75
CA THR A 415 -12.92 19.34 10.12
C THR A 415 -14.17 19.39 11.00
N GLN A 416 -15.29 19.87 10.48
CA GLN A 416 -16.54 19.94 11.24
C GLN A 416 -17.08 18.54 11.57
N PHE A 417 -17.08 17.63 10.59
CA PHE A 417 -17.55 16.26 10.80
C PHE A 417 -16.73 15.55 11.88
N PHE A 418 -15.41 15.59 11.78
CA PHE A 418 -14.54 14.91 12.73
C PHE A 418 -14.44 15.62 14.09
N THR A 419 -14.75 16.90 14.16
CA THR A 419 -14.96 17.60 15.45
C THR A 419 -16.17 17.01 16.17
N LEU A 420 -17.29 16.77 15.45
CA LEU A 420 -18.46 16.09 16.04
C LEU A 420 -18.13 14.65 16.44
N ALA A 421 -17.46 13.89 15.59
CA ALA A 421 -17.03 12.52 15.91
C ALA A 421 -16.21 12.46 17.22
N ASN A 422 -15.30 13.41 17.41
CA ASN A 422 -14.51 13.54 18.65
C ASN A 422 -15.36 13.95 19.85
N GLN A 423 -16.34 14.85 19.69
CA GLN A 423 -17.26 15.26 20.77
C GLN A 423 -18.09 14.08 21.27
N PHE A 424 -18.47 13.17 20.38
CA PHE A 424 -19.19 11.94 20.71
C PHE A 424 -18.27 10.78 21.09
N ASN A 425 -16.94 10.99 21.15
CA ASN A 425 -15.93 10.01 21.54
C ASN A 425 -15.92 8.75 20.65
N ILE A 426 -16.17 8.86 19.35
CA ILE A 426 -16.01 7.73 18.43
C ILE A 426 -14.53 7.34 18.38
N PRO A 427 -14.17 6.08 18.69
CA PRO A 427 -12.77 5.67 18.84
C PRO A 427 -12.13 5.23 17.51
N TYR A 428 -12.23 6.06 16.44
CA TYR A 428 -11.58 5.82 15.15
C TYR A 428 -10.09 6.17 15.19
N ASP A 429 -9.30 5.57 14.32
CA ASP A 429 -7.84 5.78 14.21
C ASP A 429 -7.49 6.76 13.09
N LEU A 430 -8.14 6.67 11.93
CA LEU A 430 -7.89 7.47 10.73
C LEU A 430 -9.15 8.23 10.28
N ILE A 431 -8.91 9.37 9.65
CA ILE A 431 -9.85 10.07 8.78
C ILE A 431 -9.73 9.43 7.40
N CYS A 432 -10.84 8.93 6.84
CA CYS A 432 -10.89 8.39 5.49
C CYS A 432 -11.83 9.24 4.63
N GLN A 433 -11.39 9.64 3.43
CA GLN A 433 -12.12 10.53 2.56
C GLN A 433 -12.04 10.07 1.09
N SER A 434 -13.17 10.17 0.35
CA SER A 434 -13.16 10.13 -1.12
C SER A 434 -12.69 11.46 -1.68
N TYR A 435 -11.88 11.44 -2.74
CA TYR A 435 -11.52 12.65 -3.47
C TYR A 435 -11.47 12.40 -4.98
N TYR A 436 -12.31 13.13 -5.71
CA TYR A 436 -12.35 13.17 -7.19
C TYR A 436 -12.38 14.62 -7.64
N PRO A 437 -11.38 15.12 -8.39
CA PRO A 437 -11.28 16.54 -8.75
C PRO A 437 -12.56 17.10 -9.39
N LEU A 438 -13.12 16.40 -10.36
CA LEU A 438 -14.35 16.81 -11.05
C LEU A 438 -15.50 17.14 -10.10
N TYR A 439 -15.67 16.38 -9.04
CA TYR A 439 -16.78 16.53 -8.09
C TYR A 439 -16.44 17.42 -6.91
N HIS A 440 -15.21 17.37 -6.44
CA HIS A 440 -14.83 17.91 -5.14
C HIS A 440 -14.08 19.24 -5.23
N GLY A 441 -13.39 19.51 -6.34
CA GLY A 441 -12.70 20.77 -6.55
C GLY A 441 -11.22 20.62 -6.87
N PRO A 442 -10.49 21.74 -7.02
CA PRO A 442 -9.07 21.71 -7.31
C PRO A 442 -8.25 21.10 -6.15
N LEU A 443 -7.22 20.37 -6.52
CA LEU A 443 -6.32 19.77 -5.51
C LEU A 443 -5.44 20.83 -4.84
N THR A 444 -4.96 21.83 -5.62
CA THR A 444 -4.00 22.82 -5.15
C THR A 444 -4.44 24.27 -5.42
N GLU A 445 -3.90 25.21 -4.65
CA GLU A 445 -4.10 26.65 -4.87
C GLU A 445 -3.69 27.11 -6.29
N ALA A 446 -2.64 26.52 -6.86
CA ALA A 446 -2.21 26.82 -8.21
C ALA A 446 -3.27 26.43 -9.24
N GLN A 447 -3.93 25.30 -9.08
CA GLN A 447 -5.05 24.86 -9.92
C GLN A 447 -6.26 25.75 -9.71
N ALA A 448 -6.61 26.09 -8.48
CA ALA A 448 -7.71 27.01 -8.17
C ALA A 448 -7.52 28.39 -8.79
N ALA A 449 -6.30 28.92 -8.77
CA ALA A 449 -5.93 30.20 -9.38
C ALA A 449 -6.02 30.15 -10.92
N ALA A 450 -5.71 29.00 -11.53
CA ALA A 450 -5.83 28.80 -12.98
C ALA A 450 -7.31 28.65 -13.41
N SER A 451 -8.08 27.86 -12.67
CA SER A 451 -9.52 27.64 -12.94
C SER A 451 -10.23 27.12 -11.69
N ASN A 452 -11.26 27.79 -11.23
CA ASN A 452 -12.19 27.27 -10.22
C ASN A 452 -13.59 27.83 -10.48
N PRO A 453 -14.24 27.38 -11.57
CA PRO A 453 -15.49 27.97 -12.05
C PRO A 453 -16.66 27.75 -11.09
N LYS A 454 -16.60 26.78 -10.22
CA LYS A 454 -17.64 26.43 -9.24
C LYS A 454 -17.34 26.98 -7.84
N GLY A 455 -16.18 27.63 -7.63
CA GLY A 455 -15.77 28.12 -6.31
C GLY A 455 -15.68 27.03 -5.26
N LYS A 456 -15.24 25.84 -5.64
CA LYS A 456 -15.05 24.70 -4.75
C LYS A 456 -13.87 24.95 -3.81
N PRO A 457 -13.85 24.36 -2.62
CA PRO A 457 -12.68 24.37 -1.76
C PRO A 457 -11.44 23.79 -2.46
N VAL A 458 -10.27 24.22 -2.06
CA VAL A 458 -8.99 23.60 -2.45
C VAL A 458 -8.74 22.41 -1.53
N GLU A 459 -8.61 21.22 -2.09
CA GLU A 459 -8.51 19.99 -1.31
C GLU A 459 -7.29 19.99 -0.37
N GLN A 460 -6.16 20.45 -0.84
CA GLN A 460 -4.95 20.61 -0.01
C GLN A 460 -5.22 21.41 1.27
N ASP A 461 -6.00 22.49 1.19
CA ASP A 461 -6.31 23.31 2.35
C ASP A 461 -7.30 22.63 3.29
N VAL A 462 -8.25 21.86 2.74
CA VAL A 462 -9.20 21.05 3.52
C VAL A 462 -8.44 20.02 4.35
N LEU A 463 -7.51 19.29 3.73
CA LEU A 463 -6.69 18.27 4.40
C LEU A 463 -5.74 18.89 5.44
N ILE A 464 -5.06 20.00 5.12
CA ILE A 464 -4.20 20.73 6.06
C ILE A 464 -5.01 21.22 7.26
N ASN A 465 -6.20 21.75 7.04
CA ASN A 465 -7.08 22.21 8.11
C ASN A 465 -7.50 21.05 9.04
N ALA A 466 -7.89 19.92 8.49
CA ALA A 466 -8.21 18.72 9.26
C ALA A 466 -6.99 18.18 10.03
N ALA A 467 -5.81 18.10 9.39
CA ALA A 467 -4.57 17.67 10.03
C ALA A 467 -4.21 18.54 11.25
N ASN A 468 -4.35 19.85 11.13
CA ASN A 468 -4.02 20.79 12.21
C ASN A 468 -5.04 20.79 13.36
N ASN A 469 -6.33 20.62 13.07
CA ASN A 469 -7.37 20.80 14.07
C ASN A 469 -7.85 19.48 14.70
N ILE A 470 -7.80 18.37 13.95
CA ILE A 470 -8.20 17.04 14.43
C ILE A 470 -6.99 16.25 14.89
N GLY A 471 -5.84 16.37 14.18
CA GLY A 471 -4.57 15.73 14.56
C GLY A 471 -4.56 14.21 14.39
N LYS A 472 -5.46 13.67 13.58
CA LYS A 472 -5.51 12.24 13.21
C LYS A 472 -4.91 12.04 11.82
N PRO A 473 -4.34 10.85 11.52
CA PRO A 473 -3.91 10.51 10.18
C PRO A 473 -5.06 10.59 9.18
N ILE A 474 -4.74 11.00 7.95
CA ILE A 474 -5.69 11.14 6.85
C ILE A 474 -5.33 10.16 5.75
N PHE A 475 -6.32 9.51 5.17
CA PHE A 475 -6.19 8.54 4.12
C PHE A 475 -7.25 8.79 3.04
N ILE A 476 -6.82 9.04 1.81
CA ILE A 476 -7.73 9.16 0.67
C ILE A 476 -8.13 7.74 0.22
N ILE A 477 -9.18 7.22 0.85
CA ILE A 477 -9.62 5.82 0.71
C ILE A 477 -10.30 5.53 -0.65
N GLU A 478 -10.61 6.58 -1.43
CA GLU A 478 -11.22 6.42 -2.73
C GLU A 478 -10.87 7.60 -3.62
N THR A 479 -10.25 7.33 -4.78
CA THR A 479 -9.93 8.34 -5.79
C THR A 479 -9.78 7.72 -7.17
N GLY A 480 -9.76 8.56 -8.21
CA GLY A 480 -9.49 8.15 -9.57
C GLY A 480 -9.47 9.33 -10.51
N GLU A 481 -8.83 9.15 -11.67
CA GLU A 481 -8.79 10.14 -12.76
C GLU A 481 -8.75 9.41 -14.10
N HIS A 482 -9.43 9.95 -15.11
CA HIS A 482 -9.51 9.32 -16.42
C HIS A 482 -8.23 9.51 -17.24
N TYR A 483 -7.85 8.48 -18.00
CA TYR A 483 -6.72 8.53 -18.94
C TYR A 483 -7.15 8.76 -20.41
N GLU A 484 -8.45 8.67 -20.68
CA GLU A 484 -9.02 8.89 -22.03
C GLU A 484 -10.41 9.53 -21.93
N ASN A 485 -11.04 9.78 -23.09
CA ASN A 485 -12.36 10.41 -23.20
C ASN A 485 -13.40 9.71 -22.33
N GLY A 486 -13.61 10.24 -21.13
CA GLY A 486 -14.59 9.81 -20.17
C GLY A 486 -15.51 10.95 -19.76
N PHE A 487 -16.23 10.76 -18.68
CA PHE A 487 -17.12 11.74 -18.09
C PHE A 487 -16.37 13.02 -17.67
N ASP A 488 -15.08 12.90 -17.34
CA ASP A 488 -14.22 13.98 -16.85
C ASP A 488 -13.62 14.86 -17.97
N ALA A 489 -14.05 14.71 -19.22
CA ALA A 489 -13.64 15.61 -20.30
C ALA A 489 -13.90 17.10 -19.99
N ASN A 490 -14.70 17.40 -18.97
CA ASN A 490 -14.99 18.72 -18.45
C ASN A 490 -14.28 19.05 -17.12
N ASP A 491 -13.39 18.18 -16.61
CA ASP A 491 -12.55 18.52 -15.47
C ASP A 491 -11.63 19.68 -15.89
N PRO A 492 -11.69 20.83 -15.21
CA PRO A 492 -10.90 21.99 -15.63
C PRO A 492 -9.41 21.87 -15.23
N TRP A 493 -8.99 20.86 -14.46
CA TRP A 493 -7.65 20.76 -13.91
C TRP A 493 -6.81 19.65 -14.57
N TYR A 494 -7.46 18.53 -14.97
CA TYR A 494 -6.80 17.38 -15.58
C TYR A 494 -7.35 17.02 -16.97
N ALA A 495 -7.97 17.99 -17.66
CA ALA A 495 -8.51 17.83 -19.01
C ALA A 495 -7.55 18.39 -20.09
N PRO A 496 -7.56 17.85 -21.31
CA PRO A 496 -8.31 16.64 -21.71
C PRO A 496 -7.71 15.39 -21.05
N PRO A 497 -8.53 14.36 -20.74
CA PRO A 497 -8.04 13.12 -20.15
C PRO A 497 -6.95 12.48 -21.00
N THR A 498 -5.83 12.17 -20.38
CA THR A 498 -4.68 11.48 -20.99
C THR A 498 -3.96 10.63 -19.95
N GLN A 499 -3.24 9.60 -20.39
CA GLN A 499 -2.40 8.80 -19.51
C GLN A 499 -1.38 9.65 -18.72
N ALA A 500 -0.85 10.70 -19.33
CA ALA A 500 0.08 11.62 -18.69
C ALA A 500 -0.60 12.43 -17.56
N LEU A 501 -1.83 12.90 -17.78
CA LEU A 501 -2.57 13.66 -16.77
C LEU A 501 -3.10 12.77 -15.63
N GLN A 502 -3.57 11.54 -15.94
CA GLN A 502 -3.89 10.56 -14.89
C GLN A 502 -2.68 10.31 -13.99
N ARG A 503 -1.51 10.07 -14.57
CA ARG A 503 -0.26 9.92 -13.82
C ARG A 503 0.07 11.17 -13.00
N GLN A 504 -0.05 12.38 -13.61
CA GLN A 504 0.24 13.64 -12.93
C GLN A 504 -0.69 13.85 -11.73
N PHE A 505 -1.97 13.57 -11.88
CA PHE A 505 -2.94 13.61 -10.78
C PHE A 505 -2.48 12.76 -9.57
N LEU A 506 -2.07 11.52 -9.83
CA LEU A 506 -1.62 10.61 -8.77
C LEU A 506 -0.33 11.09 -8.09
N LEU A 507 0.59 11.70 -8.84
CA LEU A 507 1.80 12.31 -8.27
C LEU A 507 1.46 13.54 -7.42
N ASP A 508 0.56 14.39 -7.90
CA ASP A 508 0.13 15.60 -7.19
C ASP A 508 -0.58 15.23 -5.87
N LEU A 509 -1.51 14.27 -5.92
CA LEU A 509 -2.24 13.82 -4.74
C LEU A 509 -1.31 13.21 -3.68
N GLN A 510 -0.38 12.34 -4.07
CA GLN A 510 0.62 11.82 -3.13
C GLN A 510 1.52 12.92 -2.56
N SER A 511 1.87 13.92 -3.37
CA SER A 511 2.67 15.07 -2.90
C SER A 511 1.92 15.87 -1.83
N VAL A 512 0.63 16.12 -2.03
CA VAL A 512 -0.24 16.78 -1.05
C VAL A 512 -0.33 15.95 0.23
N GLU A 513 -0.63 14.65 0.12
CA GLU A 513 -0.73 13.74 1.26
C GLU A 513 0.59 13.70 2.09
N LYS A 514 1.73 13.51 1.42
CA LYS A 514 3.05 13.47 2.09
C LYS A 514 3.45 14.81 2.68
N GLY A 515 2.92 15.92 2.13
CA GLY A 515 3.14 17.29 2.62
C GLY A 515 2.28 17.68 3.82
N LEU A 516 1.35 16.83 4.27
CA LEU A 516 0.46 17.17 5.40
C LEU A 516 1.23 17.40 6.69
N PRO A 517 0.78 18.36 7.54
CA PRO A 517 1.41 18.66 8.82
C PRO A 517 1.60 17.40 9.68
N ASN A 518 2.71 17.36 10.43
CA ASN A 518 3.06 16.26 11.34
C ASN A 518 3.14 14.88 10.67
N SER A 519 3.34 14.83 9.34
CA SER A 519 3.37 13.59 8.56
C SER A 519 2.09 12.75 8.74
N LEU A 520 0.94 13.42 8.77
CA LEU A 520 -0.37 12.79 8.98
C LEU A 520 -0.98 12.20 7.69
N GLY A 521 -0.41 12.41 6.51
CA GLY A 521 -0.84 11.72 5.29
C GLY A 521 -0.47 10.24 5.34
N MET A 522 -1.46 9.38 5.17
CA MET A 522 -1.31 7.93 5.25
C MET A 522 -1.37 7.23 3.89
N GLY A 523 -1.74 7.96 2.82
CA GLY A 523 -1.78 7.39 1.49
C GLY A 523 -3.11 7.53 0.77
N LEU A 524 -3.25 6.76 -0.30
CA LEU A 524 -4.45 6.78 -1.14
C LEU A 524 -4.79 5.38 -1.68
N GLU A 525 -6.06 5.19 -2.06
CA GLU A 525 -6.57 4.03 -2.79
C GLU A 525 -7.24 4.45 -4.10
N TYR A 526 -6.83 3.79 -5.18
CA TYR A 526 -7.36 4.02 -6.52
C TYR A 526 -8.57 3.13 -6.76
N TRP A 527 -9.67 3.73 -7.21
CA TRP A 527 -10.92 3.04 -7.51
C TRP A 527 -10.84 2.21 -8.79
N ASP A 528 -11.26 0.95 -8.74
CA ASP A 528 -11.40 0.00 -9.85
C ASP A 528 -10.24 0.05 -10.89
N PRO A 529 -9.00 -0.20 -10.47
CA PRO A 529 -7.82 -0.07 -11.32
C PRO A 529 -7.81 -1.06 -12.48
N ALA A 530 -8.49 -2.20 -12.34
CA ALA A 530 -8.47 -3.33 -13.25
C ALA A 530 -9.76 -3.49 -14.05
N GLY A 531 -10.66 -2.53 -13.96
CA GLY A 531 -11.96 -2.53 -14.63
C GLY A 531 -11.86 -2.86 -16.10
N VAL A 532 -12.82 -3.64 -16.62
CA VAL A 532 -12.87 -4.05 -18.02
C VAL A 532 -14.25 -3.88 -18.58
N ASN A 533 -14.32 -3.39 -19.82
CA ASN A 533 -15.54 -3.42 -20.62
C ASN A 533 -15.70 -4.83 -21.22
N ILE A 534 -16.73 -5.54 -20.78
CA ILE A 534 -16.98 -6.90 -21.27
C ILE A 534 -18.17 -6.87 -22.22
N PRO A 535 -18.03 -7.39 -23.47
CA PRO A 535 -19.14 -7.47 -24.38
C PRO A 535 -20.28 -8.33 -23.81
N HIS A 536 -21.50 -7.80 -23.80
CA HIS A 536 -22.68 -8.52 -23.36
C HIS A 536 -23.39 -9.22 -24.53
N ALA A 537 -23.94 -10.42 -24.28
CA ALA A 537 -24.64 -11.22 -25.30
C ALA A 537 -25.87 -10.53 -25.93
N SER A 538 -26.40 -9.48 -25.33
CA SER A 538 -27.50 -8.65 -25.85
C SER A 538 -27.06 -7.43 -26.65
N GLY A 539 -25.75 -7.26 -26.91
CA GLY A 539 -25.21 -6.17 -27.75
C GLY A 539 -24.79 -4.91 -26.99
N GLY A 540 -24.74 -4.95 -25.67
CA GLY A 540 -24.11 -3.94 -24.81
C GLY A 540 -22.80 -4.46 -24.19
N PHE A 541 -22.09 -3.60 -23.44
CA PHE A 541 -20.90 -3.97 -22.67
C PHE A 541 -21.27 -4.07 -21.18
N LEU A 542 -20.67 -5.01 -20.46
CA LEU A 542 -20.62 -4.97 -19.02
C LEU A 542 -19.34 -4.24 -18.65
N ASN A 543 -19.45 -3.08 -18.00
CA ASN A 543 -18.34 -2.61 -17.18
C ASN A 543 -18.07 -3.66 -16.09
N GLY A 544 -16.91 -3.68 -15.47
CA GLY A 544 -16.50 -4.69 -14.52
C GLY A 544 -17.47 -4.94 -13.35
N ASP A 545 -18.46 -4.08 -13.15
CA ASP A 545 -19.49 -4.14 -12.11
C ASP A 545 -20.78 -4.85 -12.53
N ASN A 546 -20.85 -5.46 -13.72
CA ASN A 546 -22.04 -6.09 -14.30
C ASN A 546 -23.23 -5.14 -14.54
N LEU A 547 -23.01 -3.82 -14.60
CA LEU A 547 -24.05 -2.86 -14.95
C LEU A 547 -24.20 -2.74 -16.46
N PRO A 548 -25.42 -2.59 -16.99
CA PRO A 548 -25.61 -2.34 -18.40
C PRO A 548 -25.07 -0.97 -18.82
N ASP A 549 -24.62 -0.85 -20.06
CA ASP A 549 -23.97 0.27 -20.78
C ASP A 549 -24.28 1.73 -20.41
N ALA A 550 -25.19 1.99 -19.50
CA ALA A 550 -25.59 3.35 -19.14
C ALA A 550 -24.53 4.06 -18.29
N ILE A 551 -23.48 3.38 -17.85
CA ILE A 551 -22.44 3.97 -16.98
C ILE A 551 -21.08 3.93 -17.69
N TYR A 552 -20.97 4.64 -18.81
CA TYR A 552 -19.69 5.04 -19.42
C TYR A 552 -18.80 5.91 -18.50
N ILE A 553 -19.30 6.25 -17.32
CA ILE A 553 -18.67 7.19 -16.38
C ILE A 553 -17.29 6.69 -15.95
N TRP A 554 -17.13 5.39 -15.83
CA TRP A 554 -15.91 4.74 -15.32
C TRP A 554 -14.98 4.18 -16.40
N ASN A 555 -15.40 4.26 -17.69
CA ASN A 555 -14.53 3.93 -18.80
C ASN A 555 -13.36 4.92 -18.85
N GLY A 556 -12.15 4.42 -18.92
CA GLY A 556 -10.96 5.26 -18.93
C GLY A 556 -10.44 5.66 -17.54
N LEU A 557 -11.07 5.22 -16.45
CA LEU A 557 -10.56 5.42 -15.10
C LEU A 557 -9.48 4.40 -14.72
N THR A 558 -9.39 3.27 -15.37
CA THR A 558 -8.53 2.13 -15.00
C THR A 558 -7.04 2.44 -15.09
N LEU A 559 -6.21 1.62 -14.44
CA LEU A 559 -4.75 1.64 -14.55
C LEU A 559 -4.23 0.62 -15.58
N PHE A 560 -5.14 0.03 -16.34
CA PHE A 560 -4.85 -0.83 -17.49
C PHE A 560 -5.62 -0.32 -18.71
N ASP A 561 -4.97 -0.39 -19.87
CA ASP A 561 -5.59 0.08 -21.12
C ASP A 561 -6.79 -0.79 -21.49
N ASN A 562 -7.95 -0.19 -21.52
CA ASN A 562 -9.21 -0.83 -21.93
C ASN A 562 -9.90 -0.08 -23.09
N ALA A 563 -9.22 0.90 -23.70
CA ALA A 563 -9.78 1.83 -24.68
C ALA A 563 -10.24 1.15 -25.99
N ASP A 564 -9.59 0.09 -26.40
CA ASP A 564 -9.79 -0.50 -27.74
C ASP A 564 -11.09 -1.30 -27.89
N ILE A 565 -11.90 -1.43 -26.84
CA ILE A 565 -13.20 -2.14 -26.93
C ILE A 565 -14.36 -1.24 -27.29
N SER A 566 -14.26 0.05 -27.15
CA SER A 566 -15.34 1.00 -27.46
C SER A 566 -15.68 0.99 -28.96
N GLY A 567 -16.39 -0.02 -29.43
CA GLY A 567 -16.91 -0.13 -30.79
C GLY A 567 -16.30 -1.24 -31.64
N SER A 568 -15.37 -2.04 -31.16
CA SER A 568 -14.83 -3.20 -31.84
C SER A 568 -15.43 -4.50 -31.31
N THR A 569 -15.87 -5.37 -32.21
CA THR A 569 -16.17 -6.78 -31.90
C THR A 569 -14.90 -7.64 -31.84
N ASP A 570 -13.73 -7.05 -32.03
CA ASP A 570 -12.44 -7.73 -32.05
C ASP A 570 -11.76 -7.58 -30.67
N VAL A 571 -12.06 -8.51 -29.80
CA VAL A 571 -11.46 -8.65 -28.46
C VAL A 571 -10.04 -9.26 -28.48
N THR A 572 -9.45 -9.39 -29.66
CA THR A 572 -8.10 -9.95 -29.85
C THR A 572 -7.01 -8.89 -30.01
N ALA A 573 -7.36 -7.61 -29.84
CA ALA A 573 -6.38 -6.52 -29.93
C ALA A 573 -5.22 -6.73 -28.96
N SER A 574 -4.01 -6.72 -29.48
CA SER A 574 -2.78 -7.08 -28.75
C SER A 574 -2.40 -6.11 -27.62
N ASN A 575 -3.04 -4.94 -27.56
CA ASN A 575 -2.75 -3.89 -26.57
C ASN A 575 -3.75 -3.82 -25.43
N TYR A 576 -4.77 -4.67 -25.44
CA TYR A 576 -5.82 -4.67 -24.45
C TYR A 576 -5.29 -5.16 -23.10
N SER A 577 -5.57 -4.43 -22.03
CA SER A 577 -5.14 -4.75 -20.67
C SER A 577 -3.65 -4.56 -20.38
N MET A 578 -2.96 -3.79 -21.19
CA MET A 578 -1.61 -3.34 -20.87
C MET A 578 -1.63 -2.35 -19.71
N VAL A 579 -0.65 -2.48 -18.82
CA VAL A 579 -0.45 -1.55 -17.72
C VAL A 579 -0.23 -0.11 -18.24
N LEU A 580 -0.86 0.87 -17.59
CA LEU A 580 -0.73 2.29 -17.89
C LEU A 580 0.28 2.98 -16.95
N PRO A 581 0.89 4.10 -17.38
CA PRO A 581 1.88 4.83 -16.57
C PRO A 581 1.38 5.33 -15.22
N GLY A 582 0.06 5.47 -15.02
CA GLY A 582 -0.56 5.84 -13.75
C GLY A 582 -0.24 4.87 -12.61
N ILE A 583 -0.05 3.59 -12.92
CA ILE A 583 0.28 2.57 -11.92
C ILE A 583 1.62 2.83 -11.22
N ASP A 584 2.62 3.32 -11.96
CA ASP A 584 3.95 3.64 -11.41
C ASP A 584 3.88 4.84 -10.47
N ALA A 585 3.06 5.83 -10.84
CA ALA A 585 2.80 6.98 -9.99
C ALA A 585 2.11 6.54 -8.70
N LEU A 586 1.03 5.74 -8.78
CA LEU A 586 0.36 5.19 -7.61
C LEU A 586 1.32 4.41 -6.72
N GLY A 587 2.13 3.56 -7.31
CA GLY A 587 3.12 2.73 -6.61
C GLY A 587 4.33 3.48 -6.04
N GLY A 588 4.39 4.81 -6.20
CA GLY A 588 5.46 5.65 -5.65
C GLY A 588 6.82 5.46 -6.35
N LYS A 589 6.84 4.91 -7.56
CA LYS A 589 8.08 4.70 -8.31
C LYS A 589 8.62 5.97 -8.95
N LEU A 590 7.76 6.96 -9.16
CA LEU A 590 8.07 8.21 -9.87
C LEU A 590 7.75 9.46 -9.03
N ASP A 591 7.73 9.34 -7.72
CA ASP A 591 7.42 10.43 -6.80
C ASP A 591 8.50 11.52 -6.84
N PRO A 592 8.18 12.75 -7.27
CA PRO A 592 9.17 13.84 -7.40
C PRO A 592 9.71 14.34 -6.05
N THR A 593 9.08 13.97 -4.94
CA THR A 593 9.52 14.33 -3.59
C THR A 593 10.60 13.40 -3.04
N LEU A 594 10.78 12.23 -3.67
CA LEU A 594 11.76 11.23 -3.27
C LEU A 594 13.02 11.30 -4.11
N ASN A 595 14.07 10.73 -3.57
CA ASN A 595 15.31 10.45 -4.28
C ASN A 595 15.38 8.95 -4.58
N TYR A 596 16.10 8.56 -5.61
CA TYR A 596 16.13 7.19 -6.07
C TYR A 596 17.55 6.68 -6.33
N LYS A 597 17.72 5.37 -6.21
CA LYS A 597 18.82 4.61 -6.81
C LYS A 597 18.26 3.78 -7.96
N PHE A 598 19.01 3.71 -9.05
CA PHE A 598 18.68 2.84 -10.18
C PHE A 598 19.59 1.63 -10.15
N VAL A 599 19.01 0.46 -9.86
CA VAL A 599 19.77 -0.80 -9.74
C VAL A 599 19.62 -1.56 -11.04
N ASN A 600 20.74 -1.82 -11.71
CA ASN A 600 20.75 -2.56 -12.97
C ASN A 600 20.43 -4.05 -12.76
N ALA A 601 19.48 -4.60 -13.51
CA ALA A 601 19.05 -5.98 -13.37
C ALA A 601 20.14 -7.00 -13.72
N GLY A 602 20.99 -6.69 -14.72
CA GLY A 602 22.05 -7.58 -15.18
C GLY A 602 23.23 -7.68 -14.22
N SER A 603 23.62 -6.57 -13.60
CA SER A 603 24.82 -6.51 -12.74
C SER A 603 24.50 -6.42 -11.24
N GLY A 604 23.30 -5.97 -10.85
CA GLY A 604 22.96 -5.62 -9.47
C GLY A 604 23.67 -4.36 -8.96
N LEU A 605 24.39 -3.64 -9.82
CA LEU A 605 25.10 -2.41 -9.51
C LEU A 605 24.20 -1.19 -9.68
N ILE A 606 24.60 -0.07 -9.08
CA ILE A 606 23.81 1.17 -9.05
C ILE A 606 24.39 2.17 -10.05
N LEU A 607 23.52 2.80 -10.87
CA LEU A 607 23.91 3.89 -11.77
C LEU A 607 24.55 5.02 -10.97
N SER A 608 25.78 5.38 -11.36
CA SER A 608 26.62 6.36 -10.66
C SER A 608 27.20 7.39 -11.62
N VAL A 609 27.45 8.59 -11.13
CA VAL A 609 28.32 9.54 -11.81
C VAL A 609 29.77 9.10 -11.61
N PHE A 610 30.44 8.73 -12.71
CA PHE A 610 31.80 8.19 -12.69
C PHE A 610 32.76 9.02 -11.86
N GLN A 611 33.44 8.36 -10.90
CA GLN A 611 34.35 8.96 -9.92
C GLN A 611 33.72 10.10 -9.11
N ALA A 612 32.39 10.10 -8.95
CA ALA A 612 31.64 11.17 -8.29
C ALA A 612 32.01 12.58 -8.85
N SER A 613 32.25 12.68 -10.15
CA SER A 613 32.63 13.92 -10.84
C SER A 613 31.57 15.01 -10.65
N THR A 614 32.05 16.25 -10.55
CA THR A 614 31.22 17.46 -10.48
C THR A 614 31.14 18.21 -11.80
N ALA A 615 31.76 17.69 -12.87
CA ALA A 615 31.83 18.35 -14.17
C ALA A 615 30.64 18.01 -15.06
N ALA A 616 30.11 18.98 -15.80
CA ALA A 616 29.26 18.70 -16.93
C ALA A 616 30.03 17.89 -17.99
N GLY A 617 29.34 16.96 -18.67
CA GLY A 617 29.96 16.01 -19.60
C GLY A 617 30.64 14.82 -18.93
N ALA A 618 30.56 14.67 -17.61
CA ALA A 618 31.05 13.47 -16.95
C ALA A 618 30.20 12.24 -17.31
N MET A 619 30.87 11.14 -17.65
CA MET A 619 30.21 9.87 -17.96
C MET A 619 29.56 9.26 -16.73
N LEU A 620 28.66 8.34 -16.96
CA LEU A 620 28.03 7.51 -15.94
C LEU A 620 28.56 6.08 -16.03
N ASP A 621 28.58 5.41 -14.88
CA ASP A 621 28.94 4.00 -14.75
C ASP A 621 27.98 3.29 -13.79
N ALA A 622 28.26 2.02 -13.49
CA ALA A 622 27.55 1.30 -12.45
C ALA A 622 28.54 0.83 -11.38
N GLU A 623 28.25 1.17 -10.13
CA GLU A 623 29.10 0.89 -8.97
C GLU A 623 28.35 0.11 -7.90
N ALA A 624 29.09 -0.54 -7.01
CA ALA A 624 28.50 -1.14 -5.80
C ALA A 624 27.85 -0.05 -4.91
N ASP A 625 26.84 -0.43 -4.13
CA ASP A 625 26.17 0.50 -3.21
C ASP A 625 27.13 1.12 -2.20
N GLY A 626 27.45 2.38 -2.39
CA GLY A 626 28.36 3.16 -1.57
C GLY A 626 27.68 3.96 -0.44
N ASN A 627 26.45 3.62 -0.06
CA ASN A 627 25.57 4.33 0.88
C ASN A 627 26.29 5.20 1.93
N PRO A 628 25.99 6.51 2.07
CA PRO A 628 25.06 7.35 1.30
C PRO A 628 25.80 8.24 0.27
N THR A 629 26.06 7.71 -0.91
CA THR A 629 26.84 8.43 -1.94
C THR A 629 25.90 9.22 -2.85
N LEU A 630 25.97 10.53 -2.86
CA LEU A 630 25.11 11.41 -3.68
C LEU A 630 25.28 11.17 -5.19
N SER A 631 26.43 10.66 -5.66
CA SER A 631 26.66 10.30 -7.06
C SER A 631 25.82 9.11 -7.54
N GLN A 632 25.23 8.36 -6.62
CA GLN A 632 24.34 7.20 -6.88
C GLN A 632 22.87 7.54 -6.62
N GLN A 633 22.55 8.78 -6.35
CA GLN A 633 21.19 9.21 -6.01
C GLN A 633 20.67 10.17 -7.07
N TRP A 634 19.43 9.98 -7.45
CA TRP A 634 18.81 10.66 -8.56
C TRP A 634 17.41 11.18 -8.16
N ARG A 635 17.00 12.31 -8.70
CA ARG A 635 15.65 12.84 -8.60
C ARG A 635 14.99 12.80 -9.97
N ILE A 636 13.75 12.30 -10.00
CA ILE A 636 12.95 12.22 -11.21
C ILE A 636 11.97 13.40 -11.20
N THR A 637 11.95 14.21 -12.24
CA THR A 637 11.03 15.35 -12.37
C THR A 637 10.25 15.23 -13.67
N SER A 638 8.92 15.20 -13.59
CA SER A 638 8.04 15.17 -14.75
C SER A 638 8.00 16.55 -15.45
N ASN A 639 7.92 16.53 -16.77
CA ASN A 639 7.68 17.73 -17.59
C ASN A 639 6.22 17.83 -18.09
N ASN A 640 5.29 17.06 -17.52
CA ASN A 640 3.85 17.05 -17.78
C ASN A 640 3.42 16.59 -19.19
N ASP A 641 4.34 16.15 -20.05
CA ASP A 641 4.03 15.61 -21.39
C ASP A 641 4.43 14.13 -21.55
N GLY A 642 4.65 13.44 -20.44
CA GLY A 642 5.01 12.02 -20.43
C GLY A 642 6.50 11.74 -20.32
N TYR A 643 7.35 12.75 -20.33
CA TYR A 643 8.79 12.61 -20.17
C TYR A 643 9.30 13.15 -18.85
N PHE A 644 10.52 12.75 -18.50
CA PHE A 644 11.16 13.10 -17.24
C PHE A 644 12.56 13.64 -17.46
N GLN A 645 12.96 14.58 -16.62
CA GLN A 645 14.38 14.85 -16.38
C GLN A 645 14.85 14.11 -15.14
N ILE A 646 16.02 13.52 -15.21
CA ILE A 646 16.61 12.69 -14.17
C ILE A 646 17.86 13.40 -13.65
N ALA A 647 17.72 14.04 -12.49
CA ALA A 647 18.76 14.89 -11.91
C ALA A 647 19.65 14.12 -10.94
N SER A 648 20.96 14.27 -11.06
CA SER A 648 21.93 13.78 -10.08
C SER A 648 21.84 14.60 -8.79
N LEU A 649 21.85 13.95 -7.63
CA LEU A 649 21.97 14.63 -6.34
C LEU A 649 23.42 15.00 -6.00
N LYS A 650 24.39 14.57 -6.78
CA LYS A 650 25.76 15.05 -6.66
C LYS A 650 25.86 16.45 -7.27
N PRO A 651 25.99 17.51 -6.45
CA PRO A 651 26.04 18.85 -7.01
C PRO A 651 27.32 19.06 -7.81
N GLY A 652 27.19 19.80 -8.90
CA GLY A 652 28.30 20.32 -9.66
C GLY A 652 29.04 21.45 -8.93
N ALA A 653 30.04 22.04 -9.59
CA ALA A 653 30.75 23.22 -9.04
C ALA A 653 29.77 24.41 -8.88
N GLY A 654 29.71 24.98 -7.70
CA GLY A 654 28.77 26.08 -7.36
C GLY A 654 27.34 25.63 -7.17
N ASP A 655 27.13 24.40 -6.68
CA ASP A 655 25.84 23.79 -6.39
C ASP A 655 24.91 23.65 -7.62
N THR A 656 25.49 23.51 -8.81
CA THR A 656 24.74 23.29 -10.05
C THR A 656 24.12 21.89 -10.07
N ILE A 657 22.87 21.80 -10.49
CA ILE A 657 22.20 20.52 -10.75
C ILE A 657 22.67 20.02 -12.13
N HIS A 658 22.91 18.72 -12.27
CA HIS A 658 23.12 18.08 -13.55
C HIS A 658 22.06 16.99 -13.79
N VAL A 659 21.69 16.78 -15.06
CA VAL A 659 20.68 15.80 -15.46
C VAL A 659 21.28 14.77 -16.41
N LEU A 660 20.66 13.59 -16.55
CA LEU A 660 21.00 12.59 -17.54
C LEU A 660 20.86 13.18 -18.95
N ASP A 661 21.88 12.95 -19.78
CA ASP A 661 21.96 13.47 -21.15
C ASP A 661 22.44 12.38 -22.11
N ASP A 662 21.75 12.22 -23.25
CA ASP A 662 22.24 11.55 -24.43
C ASP A 662 22.81 12.61 -25.40
N PRO A 663 24.09 12.92 -25.35
CA PRO A 663 24.65 14.11 -25.97
C PRO A 663 24.31 14.23 -27.48
N GLY A 664 23.59 15.30 -27.80
CA GLY A 664 23.15 15.61 -29.17
C GLY A 664 21.99 14.72 -29.66
N GLY A 665 21.35 13.94 -28.80
CA GLY A 665 20.24 13.04 -29.19
C GLY A 665 20.68 12.04 -30.24
N SER A 666 21.86 11.45 -30.08
CA SER A 666 22.48 10.59 -31.08
C SER A 666 21.71 9.29 -31.27
N THR A 667 21.33 8.98 -32.52
CA THR A 667 20.72 7.68 -32.87
C THR A 667 21.76 6.57 -33.09
N VAL A 668 23.01 6.84 -32.74
CA VAL A 668 24.11 5.87 -32.88
C VAL A 668 24.21 5.03 -31.61
N SER A 669 24.05 3.71 -31.74
CA SER A 669 24.29 2.72 -30.71
C SER A 669 25.66 2.88 -30.06
N GLY A 670 25.74 2.78 -28.72
CA GLY A 670 27.00 2.96 -27.98
C GLY A 670 27.36 4.41 -27.66
N ASN A 671 26.49 5.41 -27.96
CA ASN A 671 26.74 6.77 -27.53
C ASN A 671 26.73 6.86 -26.00
N ALA A 672 27.78 7.47 -25.43
CA ALA A 672 27.92 7.54 -23.96
C ALA A 672 26.89 8.49 -23.35
N VAL A 673 26.22 8.03 -22.32
CA VAL A 673 25.34 8.88 -21.50
C VAL A 673 26.20 9.65 -20.48
N VAL A 674 25.94 10.94 -20.36
CA VAL A 674 26.68 11.84 -19.49
C VAL A 674 25.75 12.62 -18.56
N GLN A 675 26.30 13.34 -17.60
CA GLN A 675 25.55 14.37 -16.88
C GLN A 675 25.76 15.75 -17.52
N SER A 676 24.71 16.53 -17.72
CA SER A 676 24.77 17.87 -18.32
C SER A 676 23.95 18.88 -17.53
N ALA A 677 24.14 20.18 -17.79
CA ALA A 677 23.29 21.21 -17.22
C ALA A 677 21.82 21.01 -17.65
N PRO A 678 20.85 21.24 -16.78
CA PRO A 678 19.43 21.12 -17.13
C PRO A 678 19.05 22.13 -18.22
N GLY A 679 18.11 21.75 -19.06
CA GLY A 679 17.66 22.54 -20.21
C GLY A 679 16.32 22.02 -20.75
N SER A 680 15.89 22.55 -21.88
CA SER A 680 14.67 22.14 -22.57
C SER A 680 14.94 21.23 -23.80
N GLY A 681 16.16 20.73 -23.94
CA GLY A 681 16.52 19.83 -25.04
C GLY A 681 15.95 18.42 -24.84
N GLN A 682 15.47 17.81 -25.92
CA GLN A 682 14.86 16.47 -25.86
C GLN A 682 15.90 15.38 -25.53
N GLU A 683 17.18 15.63 -25.74
CA GLU A 683 18.28 14.76 -25.34
C GLU A 683 18.41 14.61 -23.81
N LEU A 684 17.85 15.56 -23.04
CA LEU A 684 17.81 15.57 -21.57
C LEU A 684 16.54 14.93 -21.01
N GLU A 685 15.64 14.48 -21.88
CA GLU A 685 14.31 14.00 -21.51
C GLU A 685 14.20 12.48 -21.78
N TRP A 686 13.66 11.77 -20.81
CA TRP A 686 13.56 10.33 -20.82
C TRP A 686 12.15 9.86 -20.56
N ASN A 687 11.64 8.92 -21.37
CA ASN A 687 10.44 8.17 -21.03
C ASN A 687 10.86 6.98 -20.13
N ILE A 688 10.12 6.73 -19.07
CA ILE A 688 10.32 5.63 -18.15
C ILE A 688 9.21 4.61 -18.41
N VAL A 689 9.55 3.49 -19.01
CA VAL A 689 8.60 2.46 -19.41
C VAL A 689 8.81 1.19 -18.63
N SER A 690 7.73 0.48 -18.29
CA SER A 690 7.84 -0.81 -17.63
C SER A 690 8.55 -1.83 -18.53
N ALA A 691 9.43 -2.61 -17.93
CA ALA A 691 10.06 -3.78 -18.53
C ALA A 691 9.56 -5.10 -17.90
N GLY A 692 8.48 -5.02 -17.09
CA GLY A 692 7.92 -6.15 -16.35
C GLY A 692 8.63 -6.45 -15.04
N ASN A 693 7.95 -7.16 -14.15
CA ASN A 693 8.50 -7.63 -12.87
C ASN A 693 9.12 -6.52 -11.98
N GLY A 694 8.59 -5.29 -12.06
CA GLY A 694 9.08 -4.13 -11.30
C GLY A 694 10.38 -3.51 -11.83
N PHE A 695 10.80 -3.87 -13.06
CA PHE A 695 11.89 -3.25 -13.75
C PHE A 695 11.41 -2.23 -14.79
N PHE A 696 12.27 -1.28 -15.14
CA PHE A 696 12.00 -0.18 -16.05
C PHE A 696 13.11 -0.04 -17.07
N GLN A 697 12.75 0.49 -18.25
CA GLN A 697 13.69 0.98 -19.26
C GLN A 697 13.58 2.50 -19.36
N PHE A 698 14.71 3.17 -19.53
CA PHE A 698 14.78 4.62 -19.72
C PHE A 698 15.03 4.89 -21.20
N VAL A 699 14.02 5.39 -21.92
CA VAL A 699 14.06 5.66 -23.36
C VAL A 699 14.30 7.15 -23.58
N ASN A 700 15.40 7.51 -24.22
CA ASN A 700 15.69 8.91 -24.52
C ASN A 700 14.71 9.47 -25.54
N ARG A 701 14.19 10.68 -25.32
CA ARG A 701 13.19 11.32 -26.18
C ARG A 701 13.72 11.67 -27.57
N ALA A 702 14.96 12.14 -27.66
CA ALA A 702 15.55 12.61 -28.91
C ALA A 702 15.99 11.46 -29.81
N SER A 703 16.69 10.47 -29.25
CA SER A 703 17.26 9.36 -30.00
C SER A 703 16.30 8.18 -30.17
N GLY A 704 15.37 7.99 -29.22
CA GLY A 704 14.54 6.78 -29.10
C GLY A 704 15.33 5.55 -28.64
N LEU A 705 16.60 5.71 -28.24
CA LEU A 705 17.45 4.66 -27.73
C LEU A 705 17.29 4.52 -26.20
N VAL A 706 17.70 3.37 -25.66
CA VAL A 706 17.50 2.99 -24.26
C VAL A 706 18.82 3.03 -23.50
N LEU A 707 18.78 3.51 -22.25
CA LEU A 707 19.90 3.49 -21.31
C LEU A 707 20.36 2.04 -21.05
N ASP A 708 21.60 1.74 -21.37
CA ASP A 708 22.22 0.42 -21.28
C ASP A 708 23.57 0.48 -20.56
N MET A 709 24.01 -0.63 -19.99
CA MET A 709 25.36 -0.77 -19.45
C MET A 709 26.28 -1.44 -20.46
N ALA A 710 27.22 -0.68 -21.04
CA ALA A 710 28.18 -1.19 -22.03
C ALA A 710 29.00 -2.35 -21.44
N GLY A 711 29.12 -3.43 -22.21
CA GLY A 711 30.01 -4.57 -21.89
C GLY A 711 29.34 -5.73 -21.17
N GLY A 712 28.01 -5.73 -21.01
CA GLY A 712 27.27 -6.87 -20.50
C GLY A 712 27.33 -7.01 -18.98
N SER A 713 26.64 -8.02 -18.47
CA SER A 713 26.45 -8.25 -17.03
C SER A 713 27.78 -8.48 -16.28
N GLY A 714 27.95 -7.74 -15.17
CA GLY A 714 28.83 -8.19 -14.09
C GLY A 714 30.21 -7.57 -13.95
N SER A 715 30.56 -6.51 -14.68
CA SER A 715 31.81 -5.80 -14.40
C SER A 715 31.58 -4.37 -13.90
N ALA A 716 32.27 -4.01 -12.82
CA ALA A 716 32.32 -2.64 -12.27
C ALA A 716 33.04 -1.64 -13.21
N ALA A 717 33.13 -1.92 -14.50
CA ALA A 717 33.90 -1.14 -15.47
C ALA A 717 33.12 -0.76 -16.74
N GLY A 718 31.79 -0.99 -16.77
CA GLY A 718 30.96 -0.57 -17.89
C GLY A 718 30.51 0.88 -17.73
N PHE A 719 30.55 1.66 -18.81
CA PHE A 719 29.92 2.97 -18.86
C PHE A 719 28.48 2.85 -19.35
N ALA A 720 27.64 3.78 -18.89
CA ALA A 720 26.29 3.90 -19.40
C ALA A 720 26.29 4.45 -20.82
N VAL A 721 25.56 3.79 -21.72
CA VAL A 721 25.42 4.14 -23.13
C VAL A 721 23.94 4.11 -23.51
N VAL A 722 23.61 4.58 -24.71
CA VAL A 722 22.31 4.31 -25.33
C VAL A 722 22.41 3.25 -26.39
N GLU A 723 21.47 2.30 -26.40
CA GLU A 723 21.38 1.17 -27.33
C GLU A 723 19.96 1.02 -27.89
N PRO A 724 19.77 0.34 -29.03
CA PRO A 724 18.45 -0.05 -29.49
C PRO A 724 17.69 -0.82 -28.36
N GLN A 725 16.41 -0.59 -28.26
CA GLN A 725 15.59 -1.24 -27.24
C GLN A 725 15.56 -2.75 -27.40
N ASP A 726 15.92 -3.45 -26.34
CA ASP A 726 15.79 -4.90 -26.19
C ASP A 726 15.17 -5.19 -24.81
N SER A 727 13.89 -5.57 -24.82
CA SER A 727 13.18 -5.88 -23.57
C SER A 727 13.69 -7.13 -22.86
N SER A 728 14.44 -8.00 -23.53
CA SER A 728 15.07 -9.18 -22.95
C SER A 728 16.45 -8.91 -22.34
N SER A 729 17.04 -7.73 -22.62
CA SER A 729 18.37 -7.38 -22.12
C SER A 729 18.33 -6.91 -20.68
N ALA A 730 18.86 -7.71 -19.77
CA ALA A 730 18.94 -7.35 -18.35
C ALA A 730 19.83 -6.10 -18.10
N THR A 731 20.74 -5.74 -19.02
CA THR A 731 21.58 -4.54 -18.90
C THR A 731 20.81 -3.26 -19.20
N GLN A 732 19.66 -3.36 -19.87
CA GLN A 732 18.73 -2.26 -20.14
C GLN A 732 17.62 -2.15 -19.10
N GLN A 733 17.54 -3.07 -18.15
CA GLN A 733 16.50 -3.11 -17.15
C GLN A 733 17.01 -2.57 -15.80
N TRP A 734 16.21 -1.69 -15.20
CA TRP A 734 16.57 -0.97 -13.98
C TRP A 734 15.47 -1.05 -12.94
N GLN A 735 15.80 -1.37 -11.71
CA GLN A 735 14.90 -1.22 -10.58
C GLN A 735 15.00 0.22 -10.04
N ILE A 736 13.88 0.90 -9.88
CA ILE A 736 13.80 2.24 -9.28
C ILE A 736 13.56 2.06 -7.78
N VAL A 737 14.56 2.37 -6.96
CA VAL A 737 14.54 2.14 -5.50
C VAL A 737 14.56 3.48 -4.77
N PRO A 738 13.51 3.82 -4.00
CA PRO A 738 13.50 5.02 -3.18
C PRO A 738 14.66 5.05 -2.18
N VAL A 739 15.17 6.25 -1.90
CA VAL A 739 16.20 6.50 -0.87
C VAL A 739 15.58 7.42 0.19
N HIS A 740 15.57 6.95 1.43
CA HIS A 740 15.02 7.67 2.58
C HIS A 740 16.11 8.27 3.46
#